data_828c3be02cbce1916838c61343c301c3
#
_entry.id   828c3be02cbce1916838c61343c301c3
#
_cell.length_a   1.000
_cell.length_b   1.000
_cell.length_c   1.000
_cell.angle_alpha   90.00
_cell.angle_beta   90.00
_cell.angle_gamma   90.00
#
_symmetry.space_group_name_H-M   'P 1'
#
loop_
_entity.id
_entity.type
_entity.pdbx_description
1 polymer ?
#
loop_
_entity_poly.entity_id
_entity_poly.type
_entity_poly.pdbx_seq_one_letter_code
_entity_poly.pdbx_strand_id
1 'polypeptide(L)'
;MNLDEHKTVMRRMRLLIAFAAVIVGLYVFRLIFLQLVNGDSFKARATNTTDYNFTVTAARGDIVDSEGKRIAASTTSYNVVLSKLLMGGEDLDAMLQRIVELLEQNGESWNDSLLISEPDANGHYTFTAAEDSTSDQKSLANMKEGLGLQQYATADDVMEKLVEDYDLSAYSLHWQRVLGGIHYEMQQQAFSNVNNFVMAENVSDVTVATIKENSLSLPGVEIVETSTRSYEQSTVLPHVLGRVGKITAEKWKVTDENGQTTYPLRDKGYNMNDVIGISGLESAYEDELRGKDGVETITRNSDGVIVSTAMTTVPEPGHTVQLTVNSDFQKAVEQALGKNIDMISRAYGTDGARANAGAVVVLDVKDGSVLASANYPSFDQNLYATQYSEYSADPGMPLFNRALQGLYTPGSTYKPSVAVAALDTGVINRYSTVYCNGVYNYFQDYHPKCTRHGHSGNIDVITAIKWSCNIFFYDVGRRVTSDVYDAYAYKLGLGQRTGVEVSEALGRLTTKNDSNYTASLEVQAAIGQGNTVITPVQLATYAGTIANRGTRYRTHFVKSILDTNTGKVLQETQLEVMDVIEDRGDTFDLVQQGMMGVAQTIPALASYPYTIACKTGSPQRSESYYAGSTRKHYTNATMIAYGPVEDPRIAIGIVVEYGGAGARTGQLVADIFDAYFAMQNGTLTVDEPETADPAVADPKTEAVDGDAAADETDTAGETAPAPEPAAAPAA
;
A
#
# COMPACT_ATOMS: atom_id res chain seq x y z
N MET A 1 -1.89 33.89 93.59
CA MET A 1 -1.67 32.46 93.13
C MET A 1 -1.06 31.73 94.31
N ASN A 2 -1.83 30.78 94.90
CA ASN A 2 -1.44 30.05 96.08
C ASN A 2 -0.17 29.23 95.88
N LEU A 3 0.73 29.19 96.83
CA LEU A 3 2.01 28.44 96.79
C LEU A 3 1.81 26.94 96.39
N ASP A 4 0.68 26.33 96.68
CA ASP A 4 0.31 24.96 96.34
C ASP A 4 -0.12 24.76 94.87
N GLU A 5 -0.73 25.75 94.25
CA GLU A 5 -1.02 25.73 92.83
C GLU A 5 0.24 25.83 91.94
N HIS A 6 1.23 26.59 92.43
CA HIS A 6 2.53 26.72 91.77
C HIS A 6 3.30 25.44 91.83
N LYS A 7 3.27 24.71 92.96
CA LYS A 7 3.89 23.38 93.06
C LYS A 7 3.22 22.34 92.17
N THR A 8 1.90 22.39 92.04
CA THR A 8 1.14 21.42 91.23
C THR A 8 1.38 21.69 89.73
N VAL A 9 1.43 22.96 89.27
CA VAL A 9 1.78 23.30 87.92
C VAL A 9 3.22 22.91 87.55
N MET A 10 4.17 23.18 88.47
CA MET A 10 5.56 22.78 88.26
C MET A 10 5.73 21.26 88.22
N ARG A 11 4.97 20.49 89.03
CA ARG A 11 4.99 19.02 88.99
C ARG A 11 4.42 18.47 87.65
N ARG A 12 3.32 19.04 87.17
CA ARG A 12 2.73 18.71 85.85
C ARG A 12 3.69 19.07 84.70
N MET A 13 4.35 20.21 84.76
CA MET A 13 5.34 20.64 83.77
C MET A 13 6.56 19.73 83.75
N ARG A 14 7.08 19.27 84.95
CA ARG A 14 8.16 18.29 85.03
C ARG A 14 7.74 16.94 84.42
N LEU A 15 6.51 16.47 84.67
CA LEU A 15 5.98 15.25 84.09
C LEU A 15 5.84 15.37 82.52
N LEU A 16 5.37 16.52 81.99
CA LEU A 16 5.33 16.73 80.58
C LEU A 16 6.73 16.77 79.94
N ILE A 17 7.71 17.42 80.60
CA ILE A 17 9.10 17.45 80.15
C ILE A 17 9.71 16.04 80.18
N ALA A 18 9.45 15.26 81.23
CA ALA A 18 9.91 13.88 81.36
C ALA A 18 9.28 13.00 80.24
N PHE A 19 7.97 13.17 79.94
CA PHE A 19 7.29 12.46 78.89
C PHE A 19 7.82 12.83 77.50
N ALA A 20 8.04 14.13 77.23
CA ALA A 20 8.67 14.58 76.03
C ALA A 20 10.11 14.04 75.84
N ALA A 21 10.89 13.99 76.94
CA ALA A 21 12.24 13.45 76.90
C ALA A 21 12.24 11.93 76.60
N VAL A 22 11.24 11.17 77.10
CA VAL A 22 11.08 9.75 76.79
C VAL A 22 10.74 9.56 75.30
N ILE A 23 9.83 10.39 74.73
CA ILE A 23 9.49 10.35 73.30
C ILE A 23 10.74 10.63 72.44
N VAL A 24 11.48 11.70 72.77
CA VAL A 24 12.72 12.05 72.09
C VAL A 24 13.74 10.93 72.19
N GLY A 25 13.89 10.34 73.39
CA GLY A 25 14.76 9.17 73.61
C GLY A 25 14.39 7.97 72.76
N LEU A 26 13.08 7.68 72.62
CA LEU A 26 12.59 6.60 71.72
C LEU A 26 12.87 6.93 70.23
N TYR A 27 12.70 8.17 69.78
CA TYR A 27 13.06 8.56 68.43
C TYR A 27 14.57 8.45 68.16
N VAL A 28 15.40 8.93 69.09
CA VAL A 28 16.86 8.81 68.99
C VAL A 28 17.29 7.32 68.96
N PHE A 29 16.72 6.53 69.87
CA PHE A 29 16.98 5.08 69.91
C PHE A 29 16.57 4.42 68.59
N ARG A 30 15.39 4.77 68.04
CA ARG A 30 14.91 4.27 66.75
C ARG A 30 15.83 4.69 65.60
N LEU A 31 16.29 5.93 65.57
CA LEU A 31 17.24 6.44 64.60
C LEU A 31 18.60 5.70 64.68
N ILE A 32 19.13 5.52 65.88
CA ILE A 32 20.38 4.74 66.11
C ILE A 32 20.21 3.30 65.61
N PHE A 33 19.08 2.67 65.93
CA PHE A 33 18.79 1.30 65.48
C PHE A 33 18.71 1.21 63.97
N LEU A 34 18.03 2.15 63.31
CA LEU A 34 17.91 2.20 61.85
C LEU A 34 19.23 2.51 61.17
N GLN A 35 20.05 3.44 61.73
CA GLN A 35 21.25 3.92 61.04
C GLN A 35 22.51 3.11 61.39
N LEU A 36 22.68 2.63 62.63
CA LEU A 36 23.88 1.93 63.05
C LEU A 36 23.71 0.40 63.10
N VAL A 37 22.53 -0.11 63.46
CA VAL A 37 22.33 -1.59 63.51
C VAL A 37 21.90 -2.14 62.17
N ASN A 38 20.99 -1.47 61.49
CA ASN A 38 20.49 -1.91 60.19
C ASN A 38 21.06 -1.12 59.00
N GLY A 39 21.88 -0.09 59.23
CA GLY A 39 22.41 0.80 58.20
C GLY A 39 23.14 0.09 57.07
N ASP A 40 23.97 -0.92 57.42
CA ASP A 40 24.69 -1.70 56.42
C ASP A 40 23.75 -2.58 55.60
N SER A 41 22.68 -3.13 56.23
CA SER A 41 21.68 -3.91 55.48
C SER A 41 20.83 -3.03 54.54
N PHE A 42 20.44 -1.82 54.96
CA PHE A 42 19.74 -0.88 54.10
C PHE A 42 20.65 -0.34 53.01
N LYS A 43 21.92 -0.10 53.30
CA LYS A 43 22.92 0.30 52.33
C LYS A 43 23.17 -0.82 51.31
N ALA A 44 23.28 -2.07 51.74
CA ALA A 44 23.41 -3.22 50.86
C ALA A 44 22.19 -3.43 49.96
N ARG A 45 20.97 -3.23 50.49
CA ARG A 45 19.74 -3.26 49.71
C ARG A 45 19.66 -2.12 48.69
N ALA A 46 20.10 -0.92 49.05
CA ALA A 46 20.16 0.23 48.17
C ALA A 46 21.26 0.14 47.09
N THR A 47 22.35 -0.62 47.38
CA THR A 47 23.47 -0.82 46.45
C THR A 47 23.33 -2.06 45.56
N ASN A 48 22.51 -3.05 45.96
CA ASN A 48 22.16 -4.17 45.11
C ASN A 48 21.07 -3.71 44.16
N THR A 49 21.47 -3.28 42.97
CA THR A 49 20.58 -2.84 41.91
C THR A 49 20.58 -3.83 40.76
N THR A 50 19.46 -3.91 40.06
CA THR A 50 19.30 -4.66 38.82
C THR A 50 18.85 -3.68 37.73
N ASP A 51 19.54 -3.71 36.61
CA ASP A 51 19.23 -2.89 35.48
C ASP A 51 18.29 -3.65 34.53
N TYR A 52 17.22 -2.98 34.09
CA TYR A 52 16.27 -3.45 33.11
C TYR A 52 16.35 -2.50 31.91
N ASN A 53 16.60 -3.06 30.74
CA ASN A 53 16.69 -2.30 29.50
C ASN A 53 15.37 -2.38 28.74
N PHE A 54 14.82 -1.24 28.41
CA PHE A 54 13.62 -1.10 27.58
C PHE A 54 14.01 -0.48 26.25
N THR A 55 13.46 -1.05 25.17
CA THR A 55 13.67 -0.49 23.84
C THR A 55 12.78 0.74 23.66
N VAL A 56 13.37 1.86 23.24
CA VAL A 56 12.66 3.06 22.83
C VAL A 56 12.68 3.11 21.31
N THR A 57 11.52 2.89 20.70
CA THR A 57 11.40 2.80 19.25
C THR A 57 11.78 4.13 18.58
N ALA A 58 12.64 4.08 17.58
CA ALA A 58 13.00 5.24 16.78
C ALA A 58 11.83 5.69 15.89
N ALA A 59 11.72 6.99 15.64
CA ALA A 59 10.79 7.51 14.65
C ALA A 59 11.19 7.02 13.24
N ARG A 60 10.21 6.50 12.50
CA ARG A 60 10.40 6.11 11.10
C ARG A 60 10.59 7.34 10.24
N GLY A 61 11.53 7.31 9.29
CA GLY A 61 11.82 8.41 8.38
C GLY A 61 10.62 8.80 7.52
N ASP A 62 10.58 10.07 7.11
CA ASP A 62 9.49 10.60 6.29
C ASP A 62 9.64 10.15 4.82
N ILE A 63 8.50 10.07 4.11
CA ILE A 63 8.47 10.01 2.65
C ILE A 63 7.94 11.36 2.17
N VAL A 64 8.73 12.05 1.37
CA VAL A 64 8.40 13.39 0.88
C VAL A 64 8.35 13.41 -0.65
N ASP A 65 7.61 14.35 -1.21
CA ASP A 65 7.56 14.56 -2.64
C ASP A 65 8.83 15.24 -3.19
N SER A 66 8.86 15.54 -4.49
CA SER A 66 10.00 16.13 -5.17
C SER A 66 10.42 17.52 -4.63
N GLU A 67 9.50 18.23 -3.97
CA GLU A 67 9.69 19.56 -3.37
C GLU A 67 9.87 19.51 -1.85
N GLY A 68 9.81 18.32 -1.24
CA GLY A 68 9.96 18.12 0.21
C GLY A 68 8.63 18.21 0.99
N LYS A 69 7.48 18.23 0.32
CA LYS A 69 6.17 18.16 0.97
C LYS A 69 5.93 16.75 1.49
N ARG A 70 5.53 16.60 2.74
CA ARG A 70 5.31 15.30 3.37
C ARG A 70 4.13 14.57 2.73
N ILE A 71 4.35 13.31 2.39
CA ILE A 71 3.30 12.37 1.95
C ILE A 71 3.03 11.37 3.06
N ALA A 72 4.09 10.78 3.62
CA ALA A 72 3.99 9.91 4.79
C ALA A 72 5.00 10.36 5.85
N ALA A 73 4.53 10.51 7.08
CA ALA A 73 5.32 10.98 8.21
C ALA A 73 5.07 10.13 9.44
N SER A 74 5.97 10.23 10.40
CA SER A 74 5.79 9.64 11.72
C SER A 74 5.35 10.72 12.70
N THR A 75 4.22 10.50 13.34
CA THR A 75 3.68 11.39 14.39
C THR A 75 3.86 10.74 15.75
N THR A 76 4.21 11.53 16.75
CA THR A 76 4.23 11.05 18.14
C THR A 76 2.84 10.59 18.53
N SER A 77 2.76 9.41 19.13
CA SER A 77 1.55 8.88 19.74
C SER A 77 1.89 8.22 21.08
N TYR A 78 0.89 7.81 21.81
CA TYR A 78 1.04 7.24 23.14
C TYR A 78 0.31 5.92 23.23
N ASN A 79 0.99 4.90 23.76
CA ASN A 79 0.40 3.60 24.03
C ASN A 79 0.25 3.40 25.53
N VAL A 80 -0.84 2.75 25.94
CA VAL A 80 -1.01 2.24 27.30
C VAL A 80 -0.39 0.86 27.35
N VAL A 81 0.63 0.70 28.16
CA VAL A 81 1.43 -0.53 28.24
C VAL A 81 1.37 -1.09 29.66
N LEU A 82 1.17 -2.41 29.77
CA LEU A 82 1.20 -3.12 31.04
C LEU A 82 2.53 -3.88 31.18
N SER A 83 3.27 -3.58 32.24
CA SER A 83 4.52 -4.25 32.58
C SER A 83 4.33 -5.21 33.74
N LYS A 84 4.40 -6.51 33.49
CA LYS A 84 4.29 -7.56 34.52
C LYS A 84 5.33 -7.38 35.63
N LEU A 85 6.50 -6.91 35.26
CA LEU A 85 7.58 -6.64 36.21
C LEU A 85 7.21 -5.55 37.22
N LEU A 86 6.39 -4.55 36.83
CA LEU A 86 6.06 -3.37 37.61
C LEU A 86 4.75 -3.52 38.42
N MET A 87 3.96 -4.56 38.15
CA MET A 87 2.66 -4.78 38.81
C MET A 87 2.74 -5.12 40.30
N GLY A 88 3.86 -5.64 40.80
CA GLY A 88 4.10 -5.82 42.22
C GLY A 88 3.27 -6.89 42.97
N GLY A 89 2.48 -7.71 42.27
CA GLY A 89 1.63 -8.77 42.86
C GLY A 89 0.18 -8.36 43.10
N GLU A 90 -0.29 -7.29 42.47
CA GLU A 90 -1.70 -6.92 42.38
C GLU A 90 -2.50 -7.96 41.54
N ASP A 91 -3.80 -8.04 41.82
CA ASP A 91 -4.72 -8.85 41.04
C ASP A 91 -4.81 -8.30 39.61
N LEU A 92 -4.36 -9.11 38.62
CA LEU A 92 -4.28 -8.73 37.23
C LEU A 92 -5.66 -8.39 36.66
N ASP A 93 -6.68 -9.23 36.92
CA ASP A 93 -8.01 -9.06 36.34
C ASP A 93 -8.73 -7.83 36.90
N ALA A 94 -8.58 -7.57 38.20
CA ALA A 94 -9.10 -6.35 38.80
C ALA A 94 -8.42 -5.09 38.27
N MET A 95 -7.13 -5.19 37.90
CA MET A 95 -6.41 -4.08 37.26
C MET A 95 -6.83 -3.90 35.81
N LEU A 96 -6.95 -4.96 35.03
CA LEU A 96 -7.45 -4.92 33.64
C LEU A 96 -8.83 -4.30 33.58
N GLN A 97 -9.74 -4.68 34.48
CA GLN A 97 -11.06 -4.11 34.56
C GLN A 97 -11.01 -2.57 34.77
N ARG A 98 -10.18 -2.08 35.69
CA ARG A 98 -10.01 -0.64 35.94
C ARG A 98 -9.46 0.09 34.72
N ILE A 99 -8.50 -0.53 33.98
CA ILE A 99 -7.93 0.08 32.77
C ILE A 99 -9.00 0.15 31.69
N VAL A 100 -9.76 -0.92 31.45
CA VAL A 100 -10.85 -0.93 30.47
C VAL A 100 -11.89 0.14 30.78
N GLU A 101 -12.34 0.23 32.04
CA GLU A 101 -13.30 1.25 32.46
C GLU A 101 -12.79 2.70 32.20
N LEU A 102 -11.47 2.95 32.39
CA LEU A 102 -10.86 4.25 32.08
C LEU A 102 -10.79 4.51 30.56
N LEU A 103 -10.44 3.49 29.79
CA LEU A 103 -10.40 3.60 28.33
C LEU A 103 -11.79 3.87 27.75
N GLU A 104 -12.80 3.13 28.19
CA GLU A 104 -14.19 3.32 27.78
C GLU A 104 -14.71 4.73 28.13
N GLN A 105 -14.43 5.24 29.33
CA GLN A 105 -14.83 6.59 29.75
C GLN A 105 -14.24 7.68 28.85
N ASN A 106 -13.07 7.42 28.28
CA ASN A 106 -12.39 8.35 27.38
C ASN A 106 -12.70 8.08 25.90
N GLY A 107 -13.53 7.07 25.59
CA GLY A 107 -13.89 6.70 24.22
C GLY A 107 -12.77 5.97 23.47
N GLU A 108 -11.83 5.35 24.18
CA GLU A 108 -10.73 4.58 23.62
C GLU A 108 -11.07 3.11 23.49
N SER A 109 -10.40 2.44 22.57
CA SER A 109 -10.44 0.98 22.42
C SER A 109 -9.17 0.34 23.00
N TRP A 110 -9.24 -0.95 23.29
CA TRP A 110 -8.08 -1.75 23.69
C TRP A 110 -7.79 -2.85 22.70
N ASN A 111 -6.59 -3.42 22.78
CA ASN A 111 -6.19 -4.53 21.92
C ASN A 111 -6.91 -5.82 22.31
N ASP A 112 -7.77 -6.29 21.44
CA ASP A 112 -8.56 -7.52 21.57
C ASP A 112 -8.74 -8.14 20.18
N SER A 113 -8.01 -9.22 19.91
CA SER A 113 -8.05 -9.96 18.65
C SER A 113 -8.91 -11.23 18.73
N LEU A 114 -9.65 -11.43 19.81
CA LEU A 114 -10.54 -12.58 19.97
C LEU A 114 -11.76 -12.46 19.03
N LEU A 115 -11.90 -13.41 18.08
CA LEU A 115 -12.94 -13.39 17.06
C LEU A 115 -14.32 -13.85 17.59
N ILE A 116 -14.75 -13.29 18.72
CA ILE A 116 -16.01 -13.62 19.39
C ILE A 116 -16.74 -12.32 19.74
N SER A 117 -18.06 -12.33 19.54
CA SER A 117 -18.93 -11.19 19.87
C SER A 117 -19.12 -11.01 21.38
N GLU A 118 -19.72 -9.88 21.78
CA GLU A 118 -20.39 -9.77 23.07
C GLU A 118 -21.51 -10.82 23.18
N PRO A 119 -21.86 -11.28 24.41
CA PRO A 119 -22.94 -12.23 24.61
C PRO A 119 -24.29 -11.62 24.21
N ASP A 120 -25.14 -12.45 23.60
CA ASP A 120 -26.51 -12.06 23.27
C ASP A 120 -27.40 -11.97 24.54
N ALA A 121 -28.67 -11.60 24.36
CA ALA A 121 -29.63 -11.52 25.46
C ALA A 121 -29.89 -12.85 26.21
N ASN A 122 -29.51 -13.99 25.60
CA ASN A 122 -29.65 -15.33 26.17
C ASN A 122 -28.31 -15.81 26.77
N GLY A 123 -27.24 -15.04 26.64
CA GLY A 123 -25.90 -15.36 27.15
C GLY A 123 -25.07 -16.21 26.20
N HIS A 124 -25.41 -16.32 24.92
CA HIS A 124 -24.65 -17.04 23.90
C HIS A 124 -23.71 -16.12 23.13
N TYR A 125 -22.57 -16.67 22.74
CA TYR A 125 -21.55 -16.00 21.93
C TYR A 125 -21.60 -16.46 20.48
N THR A 126 -21.17 -15.59 19.56
CA THR A 126 -21.04 -15.92 18.13
C THR A 126 -19.67 -15.52 17.61
N PHE A 127 -19.19 -16.17 16.54
CA PHE A 127 -17.97 -15.76 15.89
C PHE A 127 -18.19 -14.49 15.06
N THR A 128 -17.22 -13.57 15.12
CA THR A 128 -17.23 -12.33 14.33
C THR A 128 -16.58 -12.50 12.96
N ALA A 129 -15.91 -13.65 12.73
CA ALA A 129 -15.28 -13.98 11.45
C ALA A 129 -16.34 -14.16 10.35
N ALA A 130 -16.19 -13.45 9.23
CA ALA A 130 -17.13 -13.57 8.10
C ALA A 130 -17.05 -14.96 7.45
N GLU A 131 -18.21 -15.58 7.20
CA GLU A 131 -18.30 -16.95 6.67
C GLU A 131 -17.76 -17.07 5.24
N ASP A 132 -17.87 -16.03 4.44
CA ASP A 132 -17.42 -15.94 3.04
C ASP A 132 -15.99 -15.44 2.88
N SER A 133 -15.33 -15.02 3.96
CA SER A 133 -13.93 -14.57 3.97
C SER A 133 -12.96 -15.71 4.28
N THR A 134 -12.18 -16.14 3.28
CA THR A 134 -11.15 -17.18 3.46
C THR A 134 -10.09 -16.76 4.50
N SER A 135 -9.77 -15.48 4.59
CA SER A 135 -8.82 -14.93 5.56
C SER A 135 -9.36 -15.08 6.97
N ASP A 136 -10.63 -14.68 7.20
CA ASP A 136 -11.24 -14.70 8.53
C ASP A 136 -11.45 -16.13 8.99
N GLN A 137 -11.86 -17.04 8.10
CA GLN A 137 -12.00 -18.46 8.41
C GLN A 137 -10.64 -19.11 8.76
N LYS A 138 -9.55 -18.70 8.09
CA LYS A 138 -8.19 -19.14 8.46
C LYS A 138 -7.78 -18.59 9.81
N SER A 139 -8.07 -17.33 10.11
CA SER A 139 -7.79 -16.70 11.41
C SER A 139 -8.57 -17.38 12.54
N LEU A 140 -9.84 -17.69 12.30
CA LEU A 140 -10.69 -18.44 13.23
C LEU A 140 -10.14 -19.85 13.48
N ALA A 141 -9.69 -20.55 12.43
CA ALA A 141 -9.10 -21.87 12.56
C ALA A 141 -7.80 -21.83 13.38
N ASN A 142 -6.95 -20.85 13.13
CA ASN A 142 -5.70 -20.64 13.90
C ASN A 142 -5.98 -20.30 15.37
N MET A 143 -7.01 -19.47 15.64
CA MET A 143 -7.42 -19.15 17.01
C MET A 143 -7.85 -20.41 17.76
N LYS A 144 -8.70 -21.25 17.19
CA LYS A 144 -9.13 -22.52 17.79
C LYS A 144 -7.96 -23.48 18.04
N GLU A 145 -7.04 -23.61 17.06
CA GLU A 145 -5.84 -24.42 17.19
C GLU A 145 -4.92 -23.89 18.31
N GLY A 146 -4.70 -22.57 18.36
CA GLY A 146 -3.89 -21.91 19.40
C GLY A 146 -4.42 -22.11 20.82
N LEU A 147 -5.74 -22.24 20.97
CA LEU A 147 -6.41 -22.56 22.24
C LEU A 147 -6.51 -24.08 22.51
N GLY A 148 -6.01 -24.92 21.59
CA GLY A 148 -6.08 -26.37 21.70
C GLY A 148 -7.46 -26.95 21.45
N LEU A 149 -8.34 -26.22 20.77
CA LEU A 149 -9.71 -26.63 20.46
C LEU A 149 -9.81 -27.26 19.08
N GLN A 150 -10.84 -28.10 18.91
CA GLN A 150 -11.16 -28.69 17.62
C GLN A 150 -11.84 -27.66 16.70
N GLN A 151 -11.71 -27.86 15.39
CA GLN A 151 -12.27 -26.91 14.40
C GLN A 151 -13.80 -26.76 14.46
N TYR A 152 -14.51 -27.76 14.98
CA TYR A 152 -15.97 -27.72 15.15
C TYR A 152 -16.41 -27.01 16.46
N ALA A 153 -15.50 -26.60 17.32
CA ALA A 153 -15.83 -25.89 18.56
C ALA A 153 -16.64 -24.63 18.26
N THR A 154 -17.67 -24.39 19.06
CA THR A 154 -18.53 -23.21 18.98
C THR A 154 -17.87 -22.00 19.66
N ALA A 155 -18.44 -20.80 19.51
CA ALA A 155 -17.98 -19.62 20.24
C ALA A 155 -18.17 -19.78 21.76
N ASP A 156 -19.25 -20.45 22.17
CA ASP A 156 -19.51 -20.78 23.57
C ASP A 156 -18.42 -21.71 24.15
N ASP A 157 -18.00 -22.75 23.39
CA ASP A 157 -16.91 -23.65 23.80
C ASP A 157 -15.58 -22.91 23.96
N VAL A 158 -15.29 -21.92 23.09
CA VAL A 158 -14.09 -21.08 23.20
C VAL A 158 -14.15 -20.24 24.47
N MET A 159 -15.30 -19.62 24.75
CA MET A 159 -15.46 -18.79 25.95
C MET A 159 -15.43 -19.64 27.23
N GLU A 160 -16.04 -20.82 27.24
CA GLU A 160 -15.95 -21.76 28.38
C GLU A 160 -14.49 -22.11 28.67
N LYS A 161 -13.69 -22.40 27.63
CA LYS A 161 -12.26 -22.67 27.74
C LYS A 161 -11.48 -21.51 28.35
N LEU A 162 -11.71 -20.28 27.86
CA LEU A 162 -11.04 -19.08 28.37
C LEU A 162 -11.44 -18.78 29.83
N VAL A 163 -12.71 -18.95 30.17
CA VAL A 163 -13.22 -18.79 31.54
C VAL A 163 -12.57 -19.79 32.51
N GLU A 164 -12.39 -21.06 32.05
CA GLU A 164 -11.70 -22.09 32.84
C GLU A 164 -10.21 -21.79 32.96
N ASP A 165 -9.51 -21.48 31.87
CA ASP A 165 -8.06 -21.28 31.85
C ASP A 165 -7.61 -20.08 32.69
N TYR A 166 -8.45 -19.06 32.80
CA TYR A 166 -8.11 -17.79 33.49
C TYR A 166 -8.96 -17.54 34.75
N ASP A 167 -9.77 -18.52 35.19
CA ASP A 167 -10.59 -18.46 36.41
C ASP A 167 -11.57 -17.25 36.43
N LEU A 168 -12.19 -16.97 35.31
CA LEU A 168 -13.08 -15.81 35.14
C LEU A 168 -14.54 -16.06 35.56
N SER A 169 -14.84 -17.19 36.19
CA SER A 169 -16.21 -17.61 36.56
C SER A 169 -16.93 -16.64 37.50
N ALA A 170 -16.19 -15.85 38.28
CA ALA A 170 -16.77 -14.87 39.21
C ALA A 170 -17.24 -13.58 38.52
N TYR A 171 -16.86 -13.34 37.28
CA TYR A 171 -17.22 -12.14 36.51
C TYR A 171 -18.53 -12.32 35.75
N SER A 172 -19.19 -11.20 35.39
CA SER A 172 -20.35 -11.20 34.48
C SER A 172 -19.96 -11.69 33.09
N LEU A 173 -20.93 -12.16 32.28
CA LEU A 173 -20.66 -12.63 30.91
C LEU A 173 -19.95 -11.59 30.05
N HIS A 174 -20.31 -10.31 30.18
CA HIS A 174 -19.59 -9.20 29.54
C HIS A 174 -18.10 -9.17 29.97
N TRP A 175 -17.84 -9.17 31.28
CA TRP A 175 -16.46 -9.13 31.77
C TRP A 175 -15.70 -10.42 31.47
N GLN A 176 -16.35 -11.58 31.43
CA GLN A 176 -15.75 -12.82 30.95
C GLN A 176 -15.25 -12.68 29.50
N ARG A 177 -16.08 -12.05 28.62
CA ARG A 177 -15.71 -11.79 27.23
C ARG A 177 -14.54 -10.80 27.13
N VAL A 178 -14.62 -9.68 27.82
CA VAL A 178 -13.58 -8.63 27.79
C VAL A 178 -12.25 -9.14 28.33
N LEU A 179 -12.25 -9.70 29.56
CA LEU A 179 -11.01 -10.21 30.18
C LEU A 179 -10.47 -11.42 29.41
N GLY A 180 -11.34 -12.34 28.95
CA GLY A 180 -10.93 -13.46 28.12
C GLY A 180 -10.26 -13.01 26.81
N GLY A 181 -10.78 -11.96 26.17
CA GLY A 181 -10.17 -11.36 24.99
C GLY A 181 -8.79 -10.74 25.26
N ILE A 182 -8.66 -10.01 26.37
CA ILE A 182 -7.39 -9.40 26.76
C ILE A 182 -6.36 -10.49 27.12
N HIS A 183 -6.73 -11.52 27.85
CA HIS A 183 -5.83 -12.65 28.16
C HIS A 183 -5.39 -13.39 26.90
N TYR A 184 -6.32 -13.60 25.95
CA TYR A 184 -5.98 -14.17 24.66
C TYR A 184 -4.96 -13.28 23.92
N GLU A 185 -5.18 -11.97 23.88
CA GLU A 185 -4.25 -11.01 23.25
C GLU A 185 -2.88 -10.98 23.99
N MET A 186 -2.88 -11.03 25.31
CA MET A 186 -1.64 -11.16 26.11
C MET A 186 -0.85 -12.41 25.73
N GLN A 187 -1.54 -13.52 25.46
CA GLN A 187 -0.88 -14.75 24.99
C GLN A 187 -0.28 -14.56 23.60
N GLN A 188 -1.02 -13.90 22.67
CA GLN A 188 -0.53 -13.61 21.32
C GLN A 188 0.70 -12.70 21.36
N GLN A 189 0.73 -11.71 22.26
CA GLN A 189 1.85 -10.79 22.44
C GLN A 189 2.97 -11.39 23.32
N ALA A 190 2.87 -12.63 23.76
CA ALA A 190 3.84 -13.30 24.65
C ALA A 190 4.17 -12.48 25.92
N PHE A 191 3.13 -11.92 26.58
CA PHE A 191 3.26 -11.13 27.80
C PHE A 191 4.01 -11.87 28.90
N SER A 192 5.08 -11.26 29.43
CA SER A 192 5.96 -11.87 30.41
C SER A 192 6.71 -10.81 31.23
N ASN A 193 7.58 -11.22 32.14
CA ASN A 193 8.42 -10.29 32.90
C ASN A 193 9.42 -9.51 32.04
N VAL A 194 9.68 -9.96 30.82
CA VAL A 194 10.63 -9.35 29.86
C VAL A 194 9.96 -8.77 28.63
N ASN A 195 8.66 -9.02 28.45
CA ASN A 195 7.88 -8.53 27.34
C ASN A 195 6.59 -7.89 27.84
N ASN A 196 6.48 -6.59 27.69
CA ASN A 196 5.33 -5.82 28.11
C ASN A 196 4.12 -6.09 27.18
N PHE A 197 2.92 -5.90 27.70
CA PHE A 197 1.67 -5.98 26.94
C PHE A 197 1.20 -4.59 26.52
N VAL A 198 0.98 -4.37 25.23
CA VAL A 198 0.37 -3.14 24.72
C VAL A 198 -1.14 -3.29 24.85
N MET A 199 -1.70 -2.60 25.85
CA MET A 199 -3.14 -2.65 26.17
C MET A 199 -3.97 -1.83 25.20
N ALA A 200 -3.54 -0.60 24.91
CA ALA A 200 -4.18 0.31 23.95
C ALA A 200 -3.14 1.10 23.17
N GLU A 201 -3.39 1.29 21.89
CA GLU A 201 -2.48 2.00 20.99
C GLU A 201 -3.06 3.37 20.60
N ASN A 202 -2.19 4.36 20.41
CA ASN A 202 -2.54 5.69 19.90
C ASN A 202 -3.64 6.40 20.72
N VAL A 203 -3.51 6.35 22.03
CA VAL A 203 -4.50 6.96 22.94
C VAL A 203 -4.38 8.49 22.97
N SER A 204 -5.48 9.17 23.27
CA SER A 204 -5.57 10.63 23.34
C SER A 204 -4.79 11.21 24.53
N ASP A 205 -4.46 12.51 24.44
CA ASP A 205 -3.82 13.25 25.53
C ASP A 205 -4.65 13.22 26.83
N VAL A 206 -5.99 13.12 26.72
CA VAL A 206 -6.90 13.01 27.86
C VAL A 206 -6.65 11.67 28.59
N THR A 207 -6.54 10.58 27.84
CA THR A 207 -6.24 9.25 28.38
C THR A 207 -4.85 9.21 29.01
N VAL A 208 -3.86 9.82 28.35
CA VAL A 208 -2.50 9.97 28.90
C VAL A 208 -2.53 10.68 30.26
N ALA A 209 -3.22 11.80 30.36
CA ALA A 209 -3.37 12.57 31.61
C ALA A 209 -4.08 11.73 32.68
N THR A 210 -5.21 11.10 32.32
CA THR A 210 -6.01 10.27 33.24
C THR A 210 -5.20 9.11 33.84
N ILE A 211 -4.43 8.39 33.03
CA ILE A 211 -3.61 7.28 33.51
C ILE A 211 -2.46 7.77 34.38
N LYS A 212 -1.79 8.88 33.99
CA LYS A 212 -0.73 9.47 34.81
C LYS A 212 -1.23 9.95 36.18
N GLU A 213 -2.41 10.54 36.24
CA GLU A 213 -3.04 10.95 37.51
C GLU A 213 -3.39 9.74 38.39
N ASN A 214 -3.78 8.63 37.80
CA ASN A 214 -4.14 7.40 38.49
C ASN A 214 -2.96 6.42 38.70
N SER A 215 -1.73 6.80 38.41
CA SER A 215 -0.55 5.92 38.40
C SER A 215 -0.30 5.19 39.72
N LEU A 216 -0.66 5.78 40.87
CA LEU A 216 -0.55 5.14 42.18
C LEU A 216 -1.52 3.98 42.38
N SER A 217 -2.68 4.01 41.71
CA SER A 217 -3.71 2.97 41.77
C SER A 217 -3.62 1.97 40.60
N LEU A 218 -2.69 2.20 39.67
CA LEU A 218 -2.45 1.39 38.47
C LEU A 218 -0.97 0.97 38.39
N PRO A 219 -0.44 0.22 39.37
CA PRO A 219 0.96 -0.20 39.37
C PRO A 219 1.22 -1.09 38.16
N GLY A 220 2.28 -0.80 37.42
CA GLY A 220 2.66 -1.54 36.22
C GLY A 220 1.99 -1.05 34.92
N VAL A 221 1.09 -0.07 35.00
CA VAL A 221 0.56 0.61 33.82
C VAL A 221 1.43 1.81 33.49
N GLU A 222 1.94 1.86 32.28
CA GLU A 222 2.83 2.91 31.81
C GLU A 222 2.30 3.52 30.51
N ILE A 223 2.54 4.81 30.33
CA ILE A 223 2.37 5.48 29.05
C ILE A 223 3.71 5.47 28.34
N VAL A 224 3.76 4.78 27.22
CA VAL A 224 4.95 4.70 26.37
C VAL A 224 4.74 5.59 25.15
N GLU A 225 5.66 6.54 24.97
CA GLU A 225 5.71 7.33 23.77
C GLU A 225 6.15 6.44 22.61
N THR A 226 5.42 6.47 21.53
CA THR A 226 5.67 5.69 20.32
C THR A 226 5.47 6.57 19.09
N SER A 227 5.69 6.00 17.95
CA SER A 227 5.56 6.70 16.66
C SER A 227 4.54 5.98 15.79
N THR A 228 3.47 6.66 15.41
CA THR A 228 2.46 6.15 14.50
C THR A 228 2.68 6.70 13.10
N ARG A 229 2.60 5.83 12.10
CA ARG A 229 2.70 6.20 10.70
C ARG A 229 1.43 6.91 10.24
N SER A 230 1.54 8.12 9.72
CA SER A 230 0.46 8.93 9.17
C SER A 230 0.73 9.25 7.71
N TYR A 231 -0.30 9.18 6.88
CA TYR A 231 -0.23 9.57 5.47
C TYR A 231 -0.94 10.91 5.32
N GLU A 232 -0.16 12.01 5.36
CA GLU A 232 -0.70 13.38 5.32
C GLU A 232 -1.45 13.67 4.01
N GLN A 233 -1.08 12.97 2.94
CA GLN A 233 -1.75 13.00 1.65
C GLN A 233 -2.22 11.58 1.28
N SER A 234 -3.19 11.08 2.03
CA SER A 234 -3.60 9.68 2.07
C SER A 234 -4.10 9.09 0.76
N THR A 235 -4.55 9.94 -0.17
CA THR A 235 -5.00 9.53 -1.51
C THR A 235 -3.90 9.57 -2.57
N VAL A 236 -2.74 10.21 -2.28
CA VAL A 236 -1.62 10.35 -3.21
C VAL A 236 -0.79 9.07 -3.25
N LEU A 237 -0.69 8.43 -4.40
CA LEU A 237 0.14 7.23 -4.62
C LEU A 237 -0.08 6.06 -3.65
N PRO A 238 -1.29 5.76 -3.13
CA PRO A 238 -1.47 4.75 -2.10
C PRO A 238 -0.96 3.37 -2.54
N HIS A 239 -1.08 3.04 -3.83
CA HIS A 239 -0.61 1.77 -4.41
C HIS A 239 0.92 1.65 -4.50
N VAL A 240 1.65 2.77 -4.43
CA VAL A 240 3.12 2.84 -4.54
C VAL A 240 3.76 3.01 -3.18
N LEU A 241 3.22 3.88 -2.33
CA LEU A 241 3.70 4.08 -0.96
C LEU A 241 3.71 2.76 -0.19
N GLY A 242 2.64 1.99 -0.33
CA GLY A 242 2.46 0.78 0.45
C GLY A 242 2.10 1.10 1.89
N ARG A 243 2.31 0.15 2.80
CA ARG A 243 1.90 0.30 4.19
C ARG A 243 2.88 -0.35 5.15
N VAL A 244 2.81 0.10 6.39
CA VAL A 244 3.47 -0.54 7.53
C VAL A 244 2.50 -1.50 8.24
N GLY A 245 3.04 -2.43 9.01
CA GLY A 245 2.25 -3.37 9.83
C GLY A 245 3.14 -4.24 10.70
N LYS A 246 2.54 -4.97 11.63
CA LYS A 246 3.25 -5.89 12.53
C LYS A 246 3.92 -7.01 11.72
N ILE A 247 5.05 -7.51 12.23
CA ILE A 247 5.79 -8.62 11.62
C ILE A 247 4.91 -9.88 11.65
N THR A 248 4.73 -10.51 10.48
CA THR A 248 4.01 -11.79 10.39
C THR A 248 4.93 -12.97 10.72
N ALA A 249 4.31 -14.10 11.11
CA ALA A 249 5.05 -15.32 11.44
C ALA A 249 5.93 -15.79 10.26
N GLU A 250 5.44 -15.63 9.01
CA GLU A 250 6.16 -16.00 7.79
C GLU A 250 7.39 -15.12 7.54
N LYS A 251 7.32 -13.82 7.88
CA LYS A 251 8.47 -12.91 7.79
C LYS A 251 9.45 -13.10 8.95
N TRP A 252 8.93 -13.45 10.13
CA TRP A 252 9.78 -13.68 11.31
C TRP A 252 10.59 -14.95 11.21
N LYS A 253 9.96 -16.05 10.74
CA LYS A 253 10.54 -17.38 10.67
C LYS A 253 10.52 -17.88 9.24
N VAL A 254 11.68 -17.95 8.61
CA VAL A 254 11.85 -18.46 7.23
C VAL A 254 12.47 -19.84 7.30
N THR A 255 11.81 -20.84 6.69
CA THR A 255 12.33 -22.21 6.58
C THR A 255 12.64 -22.49 5.11
N ASP A 256 13.90 -22.86 4.82
CA ASP A 256 14.34 -23.17 3.46
C ASP A 256 13.87 -24.55 2.98
N GLU A 257 14.13 -24.88 1.72
CA GLU A 257 13.78 -26.17 1.09
C GLU A 257 14.44 -27.37 1.78
N ASN A 258 15.51 -27.15 2.55
CA ASN A 258 16.22 -28.18 3.31
C ASN A 258 15.69 -28.34 4.73
N GLY A 259 14.66 -27.57 5.13
CA GLY A 259 14.09 -27.56 6.46
C GLY A 259 14.89 -26.75 7.49
N GLN A 260 15.89 -25.95 7.06
CA GLN A 260 16.64 -25.08 7.95
C GLN A 260 15.84 -23.81 8.23
N THR A 261 15.59 -23.53 9.50
CA THR A 261 14.87 -22.32 9.95
C THR A 261 15.84 -21.20 10.30
N THR A 262 15.59 -20.03 9.79
CA THR A 262 16.32 -18.79 10.07
C THR A 262 15.37 -17.69 10.56
N TYR A 263 15.92 -16.68 11.20
CA TYR A 263 15.18 -15.54 11.76
C TYR A 263 15.80 -14.23 11.24
N PRO A 264 15.66 -13.91 9.95
CA PRO A 264 16.40 -12.82 9.31
C PRO A 264 16.12 -11.44 9.92
N LEU A 265 14.89 -11.20 10.39
CA LEU A 265 14.54 -9.95 11.06
C LEU A 265 15.15 -9.83 12.44
N ARG A 266 15.15 -10.93 13.23
CA ARG A 266 15.84 -10.96 14.54
C ARG A 266 17.32 -10.63 14.39
N ASP A 267 17.96 -11.19 13.37
CA ASP A 267 19.39 -10.98 13.13
C ASP A 267 19.69 -9.54 12.68
N LYS A 268 18.68 -8.80 12.17
CA LYS A 268 18.71 -7.35 11.91
C LYS A 268 18.32 -6.50 13.16
N GLY A 269 18.05 -7.11 14.31
CA GLY A 269 17.71 -6.42 15.55
C GLY A 269 16.22 -6.07 15.73
N TYR A 270 15.31 -6.75 15.01
CA TYR A 270 13.88 -6.60 15.22
C TYR A 270 13.38 -7.46 16.37
N ASN A 271 12.33 -6.99 17.03
CA ASN A 271 11.50 -7.79 17.95
C ASN A 271 10.26 -8.31 17.20
N MET A 272 9.61 -9.36 17.71
CA MET A 272 8.44 -9.96 17.04
C MET A 272 7.27 -8.99 16.87
N ASN A 273 7.12 -8.03 17.77
CA ASN A 273 6.02 -7.09 17.79
C ASN A 273 6.33 -5.77 17.07
N ASP A 274 7.53 -5.65 16.48
CA ASP A 274 7.91 -4.45 15.74
C ASP A 274 7.05 -4.25 14.50
N VAL A 275 6.90 -3.00 14.10
CA VAL A 275 6.21 -2.57 12.87
C VAL A 275 7.25 -2.41 11.76
N ILE A 276 6.98 -3.01 10.61
CA ILE A 276 7.85 -2.95 9.41
C ILE A 276 7.06 -2.52 8.18
N GLY A 277 7.75 -2.12 7.14
CA GLY A 277 7.17 -1.96 5.81
C GLY A 277 6.67 -3.30 5.26
N ILE A 278 5.37 -3.40 4.99
CA ILE A 278 4.74 -4.62 4.48
C ILE A 278 4.75 -4.65 2.95
N SER A 279 4.54 -3.50 2.32
CA SER A 279 4.45 -3.38 0.87
C SER A 279 4.95 -2.02 0.37
N GLY A 280 5.08 -1.86 -0.94
CA GLY A 280 5.41 -0.60 -1.60
C GLY A 280 6.77 -0.04 -1.20
N LEU A 281 6.91 1.28 -1.26
CA LEU A 281 8.12 2.01 -0.88
C LEU A 281 8.44 1.85 0.61
N GLU A 282 7.41 1.73 1.47
CA GLU A 282 7.61 1.44 2.89
C GLU A 282 8.41 0.15 3.10
N SER A 283 8.18 -0.88 2.27
CA SER A 283 8.93 -2.14 2.35
C SER A 283 10.25 -2.10 1.58
N ALA A 284 10.27 -1.43 0.42
CA ALA A 284 11.47 -1.38 -0.42
C ALA A 284 12.61 -0.57 0.23
N TYR A 285 12.25 0.43 1.03
CA TYR A 285 13.19 1.30 1.74
C TYR A 285 13.14 1.11 3.26
N GLU A 286 12.80 -0.11 3.71
CA GLU A 286 12.73 -0.42 5.14
C GLU A 286 14.04 -0.12 5.87
N ASP A 287 15.18 -0.47 5.29
CA ASP A 287 16.50 -0.29 5.92
C ASP A 287 16.87 1.20 6.09
N GLU A 288 16.38 2.09 5.21
CA GLU A 288 16.57 3.54 5.28
C GLU A 288 15.51 4.20 6.17
N LEU A 289 14.25 3.80 6.01
CA LEU A 289 13.14 4.39 6.74
C LEU A 289 13.10 4.00 8.22
N ARG A 290 13.56 2.77 8.57
CA ARG A 290 13.69 2.35 9.96
C ARG A 290 14.83 3.12 10.61
N GLY A 291 14.56 3.78 11.74
CA GLY A 291 15.60 4.34 12.58
C GLY A 291 16.39 3.28 13.35
N LYS A 292 17.22 3.72 14.25
CA LYS A 292 17.88 2.86 15.23
C LYS A 292 17.28 3.11 16.58
N ASP A 293 16.73 2.05 17.17
CA ASP A 293 16.06 2.12 18.46
C ASP A 293 17.04 2.53 19.57
N GLY A 294 16.52 3.31 20.51
CA GLY A 294 17.21 3.68 21.74
C GLY A 294 17.02 2.62 22.84
N VAL A 295 17.74 2.82 23.94
CA VAL A 295 17.62 2.00 25.14
C VAL A 295 17.47 2.90 26.34
N GLU A 296 16.36 2.72 27.07
CA GLU A 296 16.14 3.29 28.38
C GLU A 296 16.45 2.24 29.44
N THR A 297 17.33 2.55 30.40
CA THR A 297 17.69 1.67 31.49
C THR A 297 16.99 2.13 32.76
N ILE A 298 16.15 1.28 33.30
CA ILE A 298 15.51 1.45 34.62
C ILE A 298 16.28 0.60 35.64
N THR A 299 16.91 1.29 36.60
CA THR A 299 17.65 0.65 37.68
C THR A 299 16.76 0.50 38.92
N ARG A 300 16.60 -0.71 39.43
CA ARG A 300 15.83 -1.01 40.65
C ARG A 300 16.73 -1.57 41.76
N ASN A 301 16.40 -1.22 42.99
CA ASN A 301 17.03 -1.84 44.15
C ASN A 301 16.40 -3.20 44.48
N SER A 302 16.96 -3.92 45.47
CA SER A 302 16.46 -5.21 45.93
C SER A 302 15.04 -5.20 46.53
N ASP A 303 14.50 -4.03 46.84
CA ASP A 303 13.13 -3.85 47.34
C ASP A 303 12.14 -3.53 46.19
N GLY A 304 12.62 -3.57 44.93
CA GLY A 304 11.81 -3.31 43.76
C GLY A 304 11.56 -1.81 43.45
N VAL A 305 12.18 -0.90 44.18
CA VAL A 305 12.02 0.54 44.01
C VAL A 305 12.91 1.03 42.86
N ILE A 306 12.38 1.86 41.96
CA ILE A 306 13.15 2.51 40.92
C ILE A 306 14.09 3.53 41.53
N VAL A 307 15.39 3.35 41.32
CA VAL A 307 16.46 4.19 41.85
C VAL A 307 16.92 5.22 40.83
N SER A 308 16.85 4.82 39.54
CA SER A 308 17.26 5.68 38.42
C SER A 308 16.57 5.23 37.14
N THR A 309 16.27 6.19 36.27
CA THR A 309 15.87 5.98 34.89
C THR A 309 16.79 6.85 34.02
N ALA A 310 17.42 6.23 33.02
CA ALA A 310 18.33 6.94 32.14
C ALA A 310 18.27 6.40 30.71
N MET A 311 18.21 7.31 29.75
CA MET A 311 18.39 6.98 28.34
C MET A 311 19.87 6.62 28.12
N THR A 312 20.19 5.33 27.98
CA THR A 312 21.57 4.85 27.77
C THR A 312 21.97 4.86 26.30
N THR A 313 21.00 4.72 25.40
CA THR A 313 21.17 4.91 23.96
C THR A 313 20.03 5.79 23.45
N VAL A 314 20.36 6.90 22.83
CA VAL A 314 19.35 7.80 22.24
C VAL A 314 18.89 7.20 20.91
N PRO A 315 17.57 7.13 20.64
CA PRO A 315 17.05 6.65 19.36
C PRO A 315 17.48 7.62 18.22
N GLU A 316 17.88 7.03 17.09
CA GLU A 316 18.21 7.78 15.86
C GLU A 316 17.06 7.61 14.87
N PRO A 317 16.39 8.68 14.41
CA PRO A 317 15.30 8.57 13.45
C PRO A 317 15.78 8.00 12.11
N GLY A 318 14.89 7.35 11.38
CA GLY A 318 15.16 6.87 10.02
C GLY A 318 15.40 8.03 9.03
N HIS A 319 15.99 7.70 7.89
CA HIS A 319 16.26 8.67 6.83
C HIS A 319 15.00 9.03 6.06
N THR A 320 14.97 10.26 5.51
CA THR A 320 13.87 10.73 4.66
C THR A 320 14.06 10.24 3.23
N VAL A 321 13.03 9.62 2.67
CA VAL A 321 12.97 9.18 1.26
C VAL A 321 12.30 10.27 0.44
N GLN A 322 13.04 10.94 -0.44
CA GLN A 322 12.50 11.95 -1.36
C GLN A 322 12.13 11.30 -2.68
N LEU A 323 10.88 11.50 -3.11
CA LEU A 323 10.35 10.99 -4.36
C LEU A 323 10.66 11.92 -5.54
N THR A 324 10.52 11.37 -6.75
CA THR A 324 10.52 12.11 -8.02
C THR A 324 9.18 12.78 -8.31
N VAL A 325 8.12 12.27 -7.70
CA VAL A 325 6.73 12.71 -7.87
C VAL A 325 6.49 14.03 -7.15
N ASN A 326 5.87 15.00 -7.82
CA ASN A 326 5.25 16.16 -7.19
C ASN A 326 3.80 15.80 -6.81
N SER A 327 3.43 15.98 -5.56
CA SER A 327 2.13 15.54 -5.03
C SER A 327 0.93 16.26 -5.67
N ASP A 328 1.07 17.52 -6.01
CA ASP A 328 0.00 18.30 -6.64
C ASP A 328 -0.17 17.89 -8.12
N PHE A 329 0.93 17.62 -8.83
CA PHE A 329 0.86 17.05 -10.18
C PHE A 329 0.25 15.65 -10.20
N GLN A 330 0.59 14.80 -9.23
CA GLN A 330 -0.02 13.48 -9.08
C GLN A 330 -1.54 13.57 -8.91
N LYS A 331 -2.02 14.45 -8.02
CA LYS A 331 -3.45 14.70 -7.82
C LYS A 331 -4.12 15.19 -9.12
N ALA A 332 -3.49 16.12 -9.84
CA ALA A 332 -4.01 16.61 -11.10
C ALA A 332 -4.17 15.49 -12.13
N VAL A 333 -3.20 14.56 -12.23
CA VAL A 333 -3.26 13.40 -13.12
C VAL A 333 -4.35 12.41 -12.70
N GLU A 334 -4.51 12.16 -11.40
CA GLU A 334 -5.59 11.31 -10.85
C GLU A 334 -6.98 11.88 -11.16
N GLN A 335 -7.18 13.18 -10.96
CA GLN A 335 -8.42 13.88 -11.29
C GLN A 335 -8.70 13.86 -12.79
N ALA A 336 -7.68 14.10 -13.62
CA ALA A 336 -7.80 14.03 -15.06
C ALA A 336 -8.20 12.63 -15.54
N LEU A 337 -7.62 11.57 -14.95
CA LEU A 337 -7.97 10.17 -15.24
C LEU A 337 -9.42 9.87 -14.89
N GLY A 338 -9.87 10.20 -13.68
CA GLY A 338 -11.24 9.99 -13.23
C GLY A 338 -12.24 10.73 -14.12
N LYS A 339 -11.98 12.02 -14.39
CA LYS A 339 -12.80 12.85 -15.29
C LYS A 339 -12.89 12.27 -16.72
N ASN A 340 -11.79 11.75 -17.26
CA ASN A 340 -11.77 11.14 -18.59
C ASN A 340 -12.58 9.84 -18.62
N ILE A 341 -12.46 8.98 -17.61
CA ILE A 341 -13.23 7.74 -17.49
C ILE A 341 -14.73 8.06 -17.44
N ASP A 342 -15.13 9.02 -16.60
CA ASP A 342 -16.52 9.47 -16.50
C ASP A 342 -17.03 10.06 -17.81
N MET A 343 -16.25 10.90 -18.49
CA MET A 343 -16.57 11.42 -19.81
C MET A 343 -16.79 10.30 -20.83
N ILE A 344 -15.90 9.29 -20.87
CA ILE A 344 -16.04 8.15 -21.79
C ILE A 344 -17.32 7.37 -21.48
N SER A 345 -17.58 7.10 -20.20
CA SER A 345 -18.76 6.37 -19.74
C SER A 345 -20.06 7.06 -20.17
N ARG A 346 -20.13 8.39 -20.03
CA ARG A 346 -21.35 9.16 -20.37
C ARG A 346 -21.49 9.47 -21.85
N ALA A 347 -20.39 9.79 -22.56
CA ALA A 347 -20.47 10.35 -23.91
C ALA A 347 -20.56 9.30 -25.02
N TYR A 348 -20.09 8.06 -24.80
CA TYR A 348 -19.93 7.07 -25.87
C TYR A 348 -20.90 5.88 -25.79
N GLY A 349 -22.00 6.02 -25.08
CA GLY A 349 -23.10 5.09 -25.06
C GLY A 349 -22.64 3.66 -24.70
N THR A 350 -23.13 2.65 -25.44
CA THR A 350 -22.83 1.23 -25.13
C THR A 350 -21.36 0.86 -25.29
N ASP A 351 -20.60 1.54 -26.14
CA ASP A 351 -19.16 1.25 -26.35
C ASP A 351 -18.26 1.79 -25.24
N GLY A 352 -18.69 2.83 -24.52
CA GLY A 352 -17.95 3.44 -23.42
C GLY A 352 -18.66 3.37 -22.08
N ALA A 353 -19.93 2.95 -22.04
CA ALA A 353 -20.78 2.98 -20.84
C ALA A 353 -20.30 2.08 -19.67
N ARG A 354 -19.25 1.29 -19.87
CA ARG A 354 -18.64 0.44 -18.85
C ARG A 354 -17.24 0.87 -18.46
N ALA A 355 -16.74 1.98 -19.01
CA ALA A 355 -15.47 2.54 -18.56
C ALA A 355 -15.59 2.95 -17.10
N ASN A 356 -14.91 2.23 -16.23
CA ASN A 356 -14.98 2.40 -14.77
C ASN A 356 -13.64 2.28 -14.07
N ALA A 357 -12.58 1.95 -14.83
CA ALA A 357 -11.25 1.76 -14.29
C ALA A 357 -10.17 2.11 -15.30
N GLY A 358 -8.99 2.45 -14.80
CA GLY A 358 -7.85 2.75 -15.66
C GLY A 358 -6.60 3.12 -14.90
N ALA A 359 -5.52 3.34 -15.64
CA ALA A 359 -4.25 3.81 -15.09
C ALA A 359 -3.50 4.69 -16.08
N VAL A 360 -2.72 5.60 -15.52
CA VAL A 360 -1.80 6.49 -16.23
C VAL A 360 -0.44 6.47 -15.51
N VAL A 361 0.63 6.37 -16.30
CA VAL A 361 1.98 6.61 -15.82
C VAL A 361 2.60 7.73 -16.67
N VAL A 362 3.20 8.70 -15.99
CA VAL A 362 3.90 9.83 -16.61
C VAL A 362 5.37 9.77 -16.16
N LEU A 363 6.29 9.76 -17.12
CA LEU A 363 7.74 9.72 -16.88
C LEU A 363 8.40 11.01 -17.37
N ASP A 364 9.46 11.43 -16.71
CA ASP A 364 10.44 12.35 -17.32
C ASP A 364 11.26 11.58 -18.37
N VAL A 365 11.32 12.14 -19.57
CA VAL A 365 12.02 11.53 -20.70
C VAL A 365 13.54 11.57 -20.51
N LYS A 366 14.07 12.53 -19.74
CA LYS A 366 15.50 12.79 -19.61
C LYS A 366 16.23 11.79 -18.72
N ASP A 367 15.52 11.22 -17.72
CA ASP A 367 16.16 10.35 -16.72
C ASP A 367 15.34 9.11 -16.34
N GLY A 368 14.08 8.99 -16.80
CA GLY A 368 13.20 7.88 -16.46
C GLY A 368 12.48 8.01 -15.11
N SER A 369 12.59 9.17 -14.44
CA SER A 369 11.85 9.45 -13.21
C SER A 369 10.34 9.32 -13.42
N VAL A 370 9.64 8.69 -12.47
CA VAL A 370 8.18 8.71 -12.44
C VAL A 370 7.71 10.05 -11.90
N LEU A 371 7.00 10.81 -12.72
CA LEU A 371 6.39 12.08 -12.34
C LEU A 371 4.98 11.90 -11.79
N ALA A 372 4.25 10.89 -12.29
CA ALA A 372 2.95 10.50 -11.77
C ALA A 372 2.64 9.02 -12.08
N SER A 373 1.89 8.36 -11.18
CA SER A 373 1.40 6.99 -11.32
C SER A 373 -0.02 6.90 -10.76
N ALA A 374 -1.00 7.17 -11.61
CA ALA A 374 -2.42 7.24 -11.24
C ALA A 374 -3.14 5.93 -11.51
N ASN A 375 -3.98 5.54 -10.57
CA ASN A 375 -4.91 4.41 -10.68
C ASN A 375 -6.35 4.91 -10.42
N TYR A 376 -7.32 4.36 -11.13
CA TYR A 376 -8.73 4.63 -10.88
C TYR A 376 -9.55 3.32 -10.99
N PRO A 377 -10.46 3.02 -10.04
CA PRO A 377 -10.60 3.72 -8.78
C PRO A 377 -9.34 3.57 -7.89
N SER A 378 -9.24 4.41 -6.87
CA SER A 378 -8.18 4.41 -5.87
C SER A 378 -8.79 4.32 -4.46
N PHE A 379 -7.97 4.38 -3.42
CA PHE A 379 -8.40 4.28 -2.04
C PHE A 379 -7.66 5.29 -1.15
N ASP A 380 -8.20 5.54 0.04
CA ASP A 380 -7.55 6.34 1.07
C ASP A 380 -6.68 5.45 1.96
N GLN A 381 -5.39 5.76 2.03
CA GLN A 381 -4.39 4.98 2.75
C GLN A 381 -4.66 4.96 4.27
N ASN A 382 -5.17 6.05 4.84
CA ASN A 382 -5.49 6.12 6.26
C ASN A 382 -6.73 5.28 6.62
N LEU A 383 -7.64 5.08 5.67
CA LEU A 383 -8.83 4.26 5.85
C LEU A 383 -8.63 2.79 5.50
N TYR A 384 -7.42 2.42 5.00
CA TYR A 384 -7.14 1.05 4.56
C TYR A 384 -7.48 -0.02 5.62
N ALA A 385 -7.08 0.21 6.88
CA ALA A 385 -7.28 -0.78 7.93
C ALA A 385 -8.76 -0.94 8.32
N THR A 386 -9.53 0.16 8.33
CA THR A 386 -10.94 0.18 8.76
C THR A 386 -11.90 -0.20 7.64
N GLN A 387 -11.56 0.11 6.39
CA GLN A 387 -12.41 -0.14 5.21
C GLN A 387 -11.88 -1.24 4.29
N TYR A 388 -10.96 -2.07 4.75
CA TYR A 388 -10.38 -3.14 3.93
C TYR A 388 -11.43 -4.08 3.33
N SER A 389 -12.42 -4.48 4.12
CA SER A 389 -13.50 -5.37 3.66
C SER A 389 -14.33 -4.72 2.54
N GLU A 390 -14.61 -3.42 2.64
CA GLU A 390 -15.31 -2.65 1.61
C GLU A 390 -14.48 -2.55 0.33
N TYR A 391 -13.23 -2.11 0.44
CA TYR A 391 -12.32 -1.99 -0.70
C TYR A 391 -12.06 -3.33 -1.40
N SER A 392 -11.96 -4.44 -0.65
CA SER A 392 -11.70 -5.77 -1.22
C SER A 392 -12.94 -6.37 -1.90
N ALA A 393 -14.14 -6.01 -1.45
CA ALA A 393 -15.41 -6.44 -2.04
C ALA A 393 -15.84 -5.57 -3.23
N ASP A 394 -15.24 -4.39 -3.44
CA ASP A 394 -15.59 -3.46 -4.52
C ASP A 394 -15.23 -4.07 -5.90
N PRO A 395 -16.22 -4.27 -6.80
CA PRO A 395 -15.98 -4.75 -8.16
C PRO A 395 -15.02 -3.86 -8.98
N GLY A 396 -14.87 -2.60 -8.61
CA GLY A 396 -13.89 -1.67 -9.20
C GLY A 396 -12.44 -2.00 -8.84
N MET A 397 -12.22 -2.86 -7.83
CA MET A 397 -10.90 -3.27 -7.33
C MET A 397 -9.99 -2.06 -7.04
N PRO A 398 -10.36 -1.16 -6.11
CA PRO A 398 -9.57 0.04 -5.81
C PRO A 398 -8.16 -0.29 -5.26
N LEU A 399 -7.96 -1.45 -4.62
CA LEU A 399 -6.66 -1.87 -4.10
C LEU A 399 -5.69 -2.39 -5.17
N PHE A 400 -6.18 -2.66 -6.39
CA PHE A 400 -5.35 -3.23 -7.44
C PHE A 400 -4.49 -2.16 -8.14
N ASN A 401 -3.16 -2.31 -8.07
CA ASN A 401 -2.22 -1.40 -8.73
C ASN A 401 -2.19 -1.63 -10.26
N ARG A 402 -3.14 -1.02 -10.97
CA ARG A 402 -3.26 -1.15 -12.43
C ARG A 402 -2.05 -0.59 -13.17
N ALA A 403 -1.45 0.47 -12.65
CA ALA A 403 -0.31 1.15 -13.28
C ALA A 403 0.92 0.25 -13.39
N LEU A 404 1.21 -0.54 -12.35
CA LEU A 404 2.42 -1.36 -12.27
C LEU A 404 2.16 -2.86 -12.43
N GLN A 405 0.95 -3.35 -12.12
CA GLN A 405 0.64 -4.78 -12.11
C GLN A 405 -0.45 -5.18 -13.10
N GLY A 406 -1.22 -4.22 -13.62
CA GLY A 406 -2.25 -4.49 -14.61
C GLY A 406 -1.64 -4.94 -15.94
N LEU A 407 -2.02 -6.14 -16.39
CA LEU A 407 -1.54 -6.73 -17.64
C LEU A 407 -2.57 -6.56 -18.75
N TYR A 408 -2.26 -5.73 -19.73
CA TYR A 408 -3.17 -5.35 -20.81
C TYR A 408 -2.59 -5.62 -22.18
N THR A 409 -3.41 -6.13 -23.09
CA THR A 409 -3.04 -6.26 -24.49
C THR A 409 -2.83 -4.87 -25.09
N PRO A 410 -1.64 -4.55 -25.66
CA PRO A 410 -1.33 -3.20 -26.12
C PRO A 410 -2.09 -2.81 -27.40
N GLY A 411 -2.43 -3.76 -28.26
CA GLY A 411 -3.00 -3.50 -29.56
C GLY A 411 -2.07 -2.61 -30.39
N SER A 412 -2.65 -1.68 -31.14
CA SER A 412 -1.91 -0.84 -32.10
C SER A 412 -0.85 0.08 -31.47
N THR A 413 -0.77 0.21 -30.13
CA THR A 413 0.35 0.92 -29.49
C THR A 413 1.67 0.16 -29.64
N TYR A 414 1.63 -1.14 -29.95
CA TYR A 414 2.81 -1.95 -30.22
C TYR A 414 3.46 -1.70 -31.58
N LYS A 415 2.71 -1.16 -32.56
CA LYS A 415 3.16 -0.98 -33.96
C LYS A 415 4.43 -0.14 -34.14
N PRO A 416 4.65 0.96 -33.40
CA PRO A 416 5.91 1.69 -33.48
C PRO A 416 7.14 0.83 -33.15
N SER A 417 7.06 -0.15 -32.23
CA SER A 417 8.19 -1.04 -31.93
C SER A 417 8.55 -1.94 -33.13
N VAL A 418 7.53 -2.45 -33.82
CA VAL A 418 7.72 -3.23 -35.06
C VAL A 418 8.28 -2.37 -36.18
N ALA A 419 7.87 -1.09 -36.27
CA ALA A 419 8.43 -0.15 -37.23
C ALA A 419 9.91 0.14 -36.95
N VAL A 420 10.28 0.37 -35.67
CA VAL A 420 11.68 0.54 -35.28
C VAL A 420 12.50 -0.67 -35.68
N ALA A 421 12.05 -1.89 -35.36
CA ALA A 421 12.75 -3.13 -35.73
C ALA A 421 12.93 -3.27 -37.24
N ALA A 422 11.87 -2.98 -38.01
CA ALA A 422 11.87 -3.12 -39.46
C ALA A 422 12.80 -2.10 -40.17
N LEU A 423 12.83 -0.87 -39.67
CA LEU A 423 13.68 0.20 -40.21
C LEU A 423 15.15 -0.02 -39.84
N ASP A 424 15.44 -0.30 -38.58
CA ASP A 424 16.81 -0.45 -38.09
C ASP A 424 17.50 -1.69 -38.68
N THR A 425 16.76 -2.77 -38.92
CA THR A 425 17.25 -3.98 -39.60
C THR A 425 17.32 -3.85 -41.13
N GLY A 426 16.81 -2.74 -41.70
CA GLY A 426 16.79 -2.52 -43.13
C GLY A 426 15.79 -3.38 -43.92
N VAL A 427 14.88 -4.08 -43.25
CA VAL A 427 13.79 -4.83 -43.89
C VAL A 427 12.85 -3.88 -44.67
N ILE A 428 12.69 -2.66 -44.14
CA ILE A 428 12.05 -1.54 -44.84
C ILE A 428 12.91 -0.28 -44.72
N ASN A 429 12.62 0.68 -45.56
CA ASN A 429 13.15 2.04 -45.53
C ASN A 429 12.04 3.04 -45.81
N ARG A 430 12.35 4.36 -45.85
CA ARG A 430 11.36 5.43 -46.07
C ARG A 430 10.54 5.32 -47.38
N TYR A 431 11.07 4.61 -48.38
CA TYR A 431 10.44 4.43 -49.68
C TYR A 431 9.67 3.11 -49.79
N SER A 432 9.81 2.23 -48.79
CA SER A 432 9.12 0.94 -48.79
C SER A 432 7.62 1.13 -48.61
N THR A 433 6.84 0.46 -49.42
CA THR A 433 5.37 0.51 -49.35
C THR A 433 4.76 -0.88 -49.32
N VAL A 434 3.58 -0.99 -48.69
CA VAL A 434 2.73 -2.20 -48.71
C VAL A 434 1.36 -1.78 -49.23
N TYR A 435 0.79 -2.56 -50.14
CA TYR A 435 -0.52 -2.26 -50.74
C TYR A 435 -1.65 -2.69 -49.81
N CYS A 436 -2.45 -1.72 -49.34
CA CYS A 436 -3.59 -1.95 -48.46
C CYS A 436 -4.90 -1.87 -49.27
N ASN A 437 -5.61 -2.98 -49.41
CA ASN A 437 -6.95 -3.09 -49.96
C ASN A 437 -8.02 -3.44 -48.91
N GLY A 438 -7.62 -3.47 -47.62
CA GLY A 438 -8.51 -3.77 -46.50
C GLY A 438 -8.49 -5.22 -46.02
N VAL A 439 -7.88 -6.15 -46.77
CA VAL A 439 -7.79 -7.55 -46.39
C VAL A 439 -6.36 -8.07 -46.63
N TYR A 440 -5.77 -8.79 -45.70
CA TYR A 440 -4.46 -9.41 -45.88
C TYR A 440 -4.60 -10.86 -46.38
N ASN A 441 -4.26 -11.09 -47.64
CA ASN A 441 -4.51 -12.33 -48.38
C ASN A 441 -3.25 -13.20 -48.50
N TYR A 442 -2.29 -13.11 -47.59
CA TYR A 442 -1.07 -13.93 -47.63
C TYR A 442 -1.32 -15.40 -47.28
N PHE A 443 -2.21 -15.66 -46.32
CA PHE A 443 -2.55 -17.01 -45.87
C PHE A 443 -3.72 -17.55 -46.70
N GLN A 444 -3.76 -18.89 -46.87
CA GLN A 444 -4.81 -19.56 -47.61
C GLN A 444 -6.17 -19.55 -46.90
N ASP A 445 -6.14 -19.79 -45.56
CA ASP A 445 -7.35 -20.01 -44.76
C ASP A 445 -7.56 -18.89 -43.68
N TYR A 446 -6.74 -17.82 -43.73
CA TYR A 446 -6.79 -16.78 -42.74
C TYR A 446 -6.61 -15.39 -43.42
N HIS A 447 -7.68 -14.58 -43.39
CA HIS A 447 -7.71 -13.28 -44.09
C HIS A 447 -8.02 -12.14 -43.11
N PRO A 448 -7.03 -11.73 -42.24
CA PRO A 448 -7.24 -10.67 -41.27
C PRO A 448 -7.47 -9.31 -41.97
N LYS A 449 -8.32 -8.48 -41.33
CA LYS A 449 -8.79 -7.25 -41.92
C LYS A 449 -8.06 -6.03 -41.34
N CYS A 450 -7.92 -5.00 -42.20
CA CYS A 450 -7.59 -3.66 -41.77
C CYS A 450 -8.86 -2.90 -41.37
N THR A 451 -8.80 -2.19 -40.23
CA THR A 451 -9.81 -1.19 -39.91
C THR A 451 -9.63 -0.02 -40.91
N ARG A 452 -10.61 0.24 -41.72
CA ARG A 452 -10.52 1.31 -42.72
C ARG A 452 -10.60 2.68 -42.05
N HIS A 453 -9.45 3.36 -41.95
CA HIS A 453 -9.37 4.73 -41.42
C HIS A 453 -8.74 5.67 -42.46
N GLY A 454 -9.46 5.94 -43.56
CA GLY A 454 -9.06 6.99 -44.50
C GLY A 454 -7.80 6.71 -45.34
N HIS A 455 -7.35 5.44 -45.45
CA HIS A 455 -6.22 5.06 -46.28
C HIS A 455 -6.52 3.85 -47.19
N SER A 456 -5.90 3.82 -48.36
CA SER A 456 -5.90 2.70 -49.29
C SER A 456 -4.74 2.86 -50.28
N GLY A 457 -4.38 1.77 -50.99
CA GLY A 457 -3.28 1.79 -51.96
C GLY A 457 -1.92 1.51 -51.34
N ASN A 458 -0.86 2.07 -51.92
CA ASN A 458 0.50 1.90 -51.42
C ASN A 458 0.73 2.78 -50.19
N ILE A 459 1.01 2.15 -49.06
CA ILE A 459 1.16 2.76 -47.73
C ILE A 459 2.61 2.65 -47.29
N ASP A 460 3.25 3.75 -46.98
CA ASP A 460 4.57 3.83 -46.37
C ASP A 460 4.48 3.71 -44.84
N VAL A 461 5.62 3.66 -44.14
CA VAL A 461 5.69 3.47 -42.68
C VAL A 461 5.05 4.63 -41.90
N ILE A 462 5.24 5.90 -42.36
CA ILE A 462 4.66 7.09 -41.70
C ILE A 462 3.13 7.04 -41.79
N THR A 463 2.61 6.79 -42.98
CA THR A 463 1.16 6.65 -43.23
C THR A 463 0.57 5.46 -42.49
N ALA A 464 1.34 4.33 -42.40
CA ALA A 464 0.92 3.12 -41.70
C ALA A 464 0.81 3.36 -40.18
N ILE A 465 1.71 4.10 -39.54
CA ILE A 465 1.64 4.50 -38.13
C ILE A 465 0.47 5.45 -37.94
N LYS A 466 0.38 6.52 -38.75
CA LYS A 466 -0.67 7.56 -38.70
C LYS A 466 -2.08 6.95 -38.73
N TRP A 467 -2.37 6.13 -39.71
CA TRP A 467 -3.68 5.50 -39.89
C TRP A 467 -3.81 4.13 -39.27
N SER A 468 -2.79 3.69 -38.52
CA SER A 468 -2.79 2.39 -37.81
C SER A 468 -3.06 1.20 -38.78
N CYS A 469 -2.45 1.18 -39.97
CA CYS A 469 -2.70 0.18 -40.99
C CYS A 469 -2.28 -1.22 -40.56
N ASN A 470 -3.24 -2.13 -40.33
CA ASN A 470 -2.94 -3.51 -39.95
C ASN A 470 -2.21 -4.27 -41.07
N ILE A 471 -2.61 -4.07 -42.35
CA ILE A 471 -2.05 -4.78 -43.52
C ILE A 471 -0.55 -4.51 -43.60
N PHE A 472 -0.13 -3.26 -43.43
CA PHE A 472 1.28 -2.88 -43.43
C PHE A 472 2.04 -3.66 -42.34
N PHE A 473 1.53 -3.66 -41.12
CA PHE A 473 2.20 -4.32 -40.01
C PHE A 473 2.11 -5.84 -40.02
N TYR A 474 1.08 -6.43 -40.63
CA TYR A 474 1.04 -7.88 -40.89
C TYR A 474 2.16 -8.28 -41.87
N ASP A 475 2.33 -7.54 -42.98
CA ASP A 475 3.35 -7.86 -43.98
C ASP A 475 4.77 -7.61 -43.44
N VAL A 476 4.99 -6.46 -42.84
CA VAL A 476 6.28 -6.07 -42.32
C VAL A 476 6.67 -6.96 -41.13
N GLY A 477 5.76 -7.25 -40.18
CA GLY A 477 6.01 -8.11 -39.04
C GLY A 477 6.38 -9.54 -39.46
N ARG A 478 5.67 -10.11 -40.47
CA ARG A 478 6.04 -11.39 -41.04
C ARG A 478 7.43 -11.40 -41.70
N ARG A 479 7.84 -10.31 -42.36
CA ARG A 479 9.16 -10.17 -42.97
C ARG A 479 10.29 -9.98 -41.98
N VAL A 480 10.03 -9.24 -40.89
CA VAL A 480 10.96 -9.02 -39.78
C VAL A 480 11.10 -10.27 -38.90
N THR A 481 10.02 -11.00 -38.69
CA THR A 481 9.82 -12.14 -37.79
C THR A 481 9.73 -11.75 -36.29
N SER A 482 9.02 -12.58 -35.52
CA SER A 482 8.80 -12.32 -34.09
C SER A 482 10.08 -12.27 -33.28
N ASP A 483 11.05 -13.12 -33.55
CA ASP A 483 12.32 -13.15 -32.82
C ASP A 483 13.03 -11.78 -32.88
N VAL A 484 12.91 -11.09 -34.01
CA VAL A 484 13.56 -9.79 -34.20
C VAL A 484 12.74 -8.67 -33.60
N TYR A 485 11.44 -8.54 -33.94
CA TYR A 485 10.68 -7.42 -33.41
C TYR A 485 10.45 -7.52 -31.89
N ASP A 486 10.43 -8.73 -31.31
CA ASP A 486 10.36 -8.91 -29.86
C ASP A 486 11.68 -8.50 -29.19
N ALA A 487 12.83 -8.80 -29.79
CA ALA A 487 14.13 -8.31 -29.28
C ALA A 487 14.19 -6.78 -29.22
N TYR A 488 13.62 -6.09 -30.22
CA TYR A 488 13.48 -4.63 -30.20
C TYR A 488 12.44 -4.16 -29.17
N ALA A 489 11.33 -4.85 -29.03
CA ALA A 489 10.33 -4.56 -28.03
C ALA A 489 10.89 -4.63 -26.61
N TYR A 490 11.71 -5.67 -26.31
CA TYR A 490 12.43 -5.75 -25.04
C TYR A 490 13.37 -4.55 -24.82
N LYS A 491 14.20 -4.21 -25.82
CA LYS A 491 15.08 -3.01 -25.72
C LYS A 491 14.31 -1.73 -25.49
N LEU A 492 13.10 -1.64 -26.05
CA LEU A 492 12.20 -0.50 -25.86
C LEU A 492 11.47 -0.51 -24.50
N GLY A 493 11.63 -1.58 -23.69
CA GLY A 493 11.05 -1.67 -22.34
C GLY A 493 9.76 -2.47 -22.23
N LEU A 494 9.31 -3.14 -23.30
CA LEU A 494 8.10 -3.97 -23.28
C LEU A 494 8.42 -5.41 -22.86
N GLY A 495 7.52 -6.05 -22.09
CA GLY A 495 7.65 -7.46 -21.71
C GLY A 495 8.75 -7.76 -20.68
N GLN A 496 9.27 -6.77 -20.00
CA GLN A 496 10.28 -6.88 -18.96
C GLN A 496 10.10 -5.84 -17.86
N ARG A 497 10.81 -6.01 -16.74
CA ARG A 497 10.78 -5.05 -15.64
C ARG A 497 11.35 -3.70 -16.09
N THR A 498 10.74 -2.63 -15.63
CA THR A 498 11.17 -1.26 -15.94
C THR A 498 12.25 -0.77 -14.98
N GLY A 499 12.35 -1.40 -13.79
CA GLY A 499 13.35 -1.12 -12.77
C GLY A 499 12.85 -0.28 -11.61
N VAL A 500 11.53 -0.06 -11.51
CA VAL A 500 10.93 0.62 -10.34
C VAL A 500 11.20 -0.16 -9.06
N GLU A 501 11.31 0.54 -7.95
CA GLU A 501 11.73 0.00 -6.65
C GLU A 501 10.66 -0.86 -5.98
N VAL A 502 9.43 -0.78 -6.48
CA VAL A 502 8.29 -1.52 -5.94
C VAL A 502 7.89 -2.67 -6.86
N SER A 503 7.03 -3.56 -6.38
CA SER A 503 6.59 -4.72 -7.15
C SER A 503 5.87 -4.31 -8.44
N GLU A 504 6.37 -4.80 -9.57
CA GLU A 504 5.77 -4.64 -10.89
C GLU A 504 5.60 -5.99 -11.60
N ALA A 505 4.59 -6.09 -12.46
CA ALA A 505 4.39 -7.28 -13.29
C ALA A 505 5.37 -7.28 -14.47
N LEU A 506 5.88 -8.48 -14.82
CA LEU A 506 6.88 -8.64 -15.86
C LEU A 506 6.34 -8.30 -17.27
N GLY A 507 5.04 -8.46 -17.50
CA GLY A 507 4.50 -8.47 -18.85
C GLY A 507 4.89 -9.75 -19.63
N ARG A 508 4.42 -9.84 -20.87
CA ARG A 508 4.72 -10.99 -21.74
C ARG A 508 4.59 -10.57 -23.21
N LEU A 509 5.50 -11.02 -24.04
CA LEU A 509 5.39 -10.95 -25.50
C LEU A 509 4.95 -12.30 -26.09
N THR A 510 4.35 -12.28 -27.27
CA THR A 510 4.02 -13.50 -28.02
C THR A 510 5.25 -14.04 -28.69
N THR A 511 5.72 -15.19 -28.27
CA THR A 511 6.96 -15.81 -28.76
C THR A 511 6.71 -17.13 -29.49
N LYS A 512 7.71 -17.61 -30.24
CA LYS A 512 7.69 -18.95 -30.88
C LYS A 512 7.59 -20.10 -29.89
N ASN A 513 7.90 -19.86 -28.62
CA ASN A 513 7.82 -20.88 -27.57
C ASN A 513 6.38 -21.01 -27.00
N ASP A 514 5.46 -20.17 -27.42
CA ASP A 514 4.07 -20.26 -26.97
C ASP A 514 3.42 -21.51 -27.53
N SER A 515 2.73 -22.30 -26.71
CA SER A 515 2.11 -23.57 -27.08
C SER A 515 1.06 -23.44 -28.21
N ASN A 516 0.46 -22.26 -28.35
CA ASN A 516 -0.51 -21.92 -29.40
C ASN A 516 0.10 -21.14 -30.57
N TYR A 517 1.45 -21.10 -30.68
CA TYR A 517 2.11 -20.34 -31.72
C TYR A 517 1.78 -20.89 -33.14
N THR A 518 1.45 -19.97 -34.02
CA THR A 518 1.19 -20.21 -35.43
C THR A 518 1.67 -19.03 -36.27
N ALA A 519 1.87 -19.19 -37.56
CA ALA A 519 2.20 -18.08 -38.45
C ALA A 519 1.13 -16.98 -38.50
N SER A 520 -0.12 -17.34 -38.25
CA SER A 520 -1.24 -16.34 -38.11
C SER A 520 -1.18 -15.61 -36.76
N LEU A 521 -0.75 -16.26 -35.69
CA LEU A 521 -0.53 -15.60 -34.40
C LEU A 521 0.65 -14.63 -34.47
N GLU A 522 1.74 -14.98 -35.19
CA GLU A 522 2.89 -14.09 -35.40
C GLU A 522 2.49 -12.73 -36.01
N VAL A 523 1.67 -12.75 -37.08
CA VAL A 523 1.23 -11.50 -37.69
C VAL A 523 0.25 -10.72 -36.79
N GLN A 524 -0.56 -11.40 -35.98
CA GLN A 524 -1.38 -10.78 -34.95
C GLN A 524 -0.52 -10.10 -33.86
N ALA A 525 0.56 -10.77 -33.42
CA ALA A 525 1.51 -10.22 -32.49
C ALA A 525 2.17 -8.92 -32.99
N ALA A 526 2.47 -8.83 -34.29
CA ALA A 526 3.03 -7.63 -34.89
C ALA A 526 2.12 -6.39 -34.81
N ILE A 527 0.85 -6.57 -34.49
CA ILE A 527 -0.09 -5.45 -34.21
C ILE A 527 -0.46 -5.36 -32.72
N GLY A 528 0.30 -6.05 -31.84
CA GLY A 528 0.10 -6.04 -30.42
C GLY A 528 -1.10 -6.85 -29.93
N GLN A 529 -1.50 -7.87 -30.67
CA GLN A 529 -2.52 -8.86 -30.31
C GLN A 529 -1.87 -10.19 -29.93
N GLY A 530 -2.64 -11.26 -29.83
CA GLY A 530 -2.15 -12.57 -29.43
C GLY A 530 -1.96 -12.68 -27.92
N ASN A 531 -0.82 -13.26 -27.49
CA ASN A 531 -0.51 -13.51 -26.08
C ASN A 531 0.23 -12.31 -25.42
N THR A 532 0.46 -11.23 -26.16
CA THR A 532 1.18 -10.03 -25.68
C THR A 532 0.34 -9.25 -24.68
N VAL A 533 0.87 -9.11 -23.45
CA VAL A 533 0.30 -8.30 -22.38
C VAL A 533 1.40 -7.49 -21.70
N ILE A 534 1.14 -6.23 -21.44
CA ILE A 534 2.11 -5.26 -20.88
C ILE A 534 1.42 -4.35 -19.85
N THR A 535 2.21 -3.70 -19.02
CA THR A 535 1.71 -2.77 -18.00
C THR A 535 1.69 -1.32 -18.49
N PRO A 536 0.90 -0.42 -17.89
CA PRO A 536 0.96 1.00 -18.17
C PRO A 536 2.34 1.63 -17.96
N VAL A 537 3.10 1.22 -16.94
CA VAL A 537 4.47 1.70 -16.74
C VAL A 537 5.40 1.26 -17.88
N GLN A 538 5.24 0.06 -18.42
CA GLN A 538 5.98 -0.36 -19.62
C GLN A 538 5.58 0.47 -20.84
N LEU A 539 4.31 0.83 -21.01
CA LEU A 539 3.86 1.73 -22.08
C LEU A 539 4.52 3.11 -21.98
N ALA A 540 4.61 3.67 -20.77
CA ALA A 540 5.26 4.96 -20.53
C ALA A 540 6.78 4.90 -20.80
N THR A 541 7.46 3.84 -20.29
CA THR A 541 8.89 3.59 -20.54
C THR A 541 9.18 3.46 -22.03
N TYR A 542 8.35 2.71 -22.72
CA TYR A 542 8.42 2.54 -24.18
C TYR A 542 8.26 3.86 -24.93
N ALA A 543 7.26 4.69 -24.55
CA ALA A 543 7.07 6.02 -25.13
C ALA A 543 8.30 6.91 -24.90
N GLY A 544 8.87 6.89 -23.69
CA GLY A 544 10.08 7.62 -23.32
C GLY A 544 11.31 7.16 -24.12
N THR A 545 11.46 5.85 -24.34
CA THR A 545 12.55 5.29 -25.15
C THR A 545 12.47 5.74 -26.61
N ILE A 546 11.25 5.80 -27.19
CA ILE A 546 11.06 6.35 -28.54
C ILE A 546 11.40 7.84 -28.56
N ALA A 547 10.93 8.60 -27.56
CA ALA A 547 11.21 10.03 -27.45
C ALA A 547 12.74 10.33 -27.34
N ASN A 548 13.47 9.45 -26.65
CA ASN A 548 14.93 9.46 -26.49
C ASN A 548 15.69 8.81 -27.66
N ARG A 549 15.03 8.55 -28.79
CA ARG A 549 15.66 7.97 -29.99
C ARG A 549 16.39 6.66 -29.70
N GLY A 550 15.80 5.81 -28.86
CA GLY A 550 16.29 4.47 -28.56
C GLY A 550 17.07 4.30 -27.25
N THR A 551 17.32 5.35 -26.50
CA THR A 551 17.93 5.25 -25.18
C THR A 551 16.88 5.03 -24.13
N ARG A 552 16.95 3.87 -23.41
CA ARG A 552 16.07 3.51 -22.33
C ARG A 552 16.75 3.71 -20.98
N TYR A 553 16.15 4.54 -20.13
CA TYR A 553 16.58 4.73 -18.76
C TYR A 553 15.81 3.81 -17.81
N ARG A 554 16.42 3.49 -16.66
CA ARG A 554 15.76 2.84 -15.55
C ARG A 554 14.62 3.73 -15.04
N THR A 555 13.43 3.17 -14.91
CA THR A 555 12.29 3.88 -14.32
C THR A 555 12.40 3.81 -12.80
N HIS A 556 12.16 4.95 -12.10
CA HIS A 556 12.33 5.03 -10.65
C HIS A 556 11.40 6.06 -10.01
N PHE A 557 11.00 5.81 -8.76
CA PHE A 557 10.18 6.70 -7.93
C PHE A 557 11.01 7.52 -6.95
N VAL A 558 12.19 7.05 -6.56
CA VAL A 558 13.00 7.70 -5.52
C VAL A 558 14.06 8.56 -6.14
N LYS A 559 14.08 9.82 -5.75
CA LYS A 559 15.07 10.84 -6.18
C LYS A 559 16.32 10.76 -5.32
N SER A 560 16.14 10.74 -3.98
CA SER A 560 17.27 10.76 -3.04
C SER A 560 16.87 10.26 -1.65
N ILE A 561 17.88 9.89 -0.87
CA ILE A 561 17.77 9.62 0.56
C ILE A 561 18.41 10.80 1.29
N LEU A 562 17.70 11.38 2.25
CA LEU A 562 18.13 12.54 3.02
C LEU A 562 18.32 12.17 4.50
N ASP A 563 19.31 12.77 5.12
CA ASP A 563 19.40 12.79 6.58
C ASP A 563 18.23 13.60 7.16
N THR A 564 17.41 12.97 7.97
CA THR A 564 16.15 13.56 8.48
C THR A 564 16.40 14.80 9.34
N ASN A 565 17.50 14.83 10.10
CA ASN A 565 17.79 15.92 11.02
C ASN A 565 18.40 17.14 10.32
N THR A 566 19.20 16.92 9.27
CA THR A 566 19.97 17.99 8.62
C THR A 566 19.46 18.33 7.22
N GLY A 567 18.62 17.49 6.62
CA GLY A 567 18.18 17.61 5.21
C GLY A 567 19.29 17.36 4.18
N LYS A 568 20.47 16.89 4.62
CA LYS A 568 21.58 16.62 3.71
C LYS A 568 21.31 15.37 2.88
N VAL A 569 21.61 15.46 1.58
CA VAL A 569 21.55 14.29 0.68
C VAL A 569 22.64 13.29 1.08
N LEU A 570 22.22 12.08 1.44
CA LEU A 570 23.07 10.94 1.75
C LEU A 570 23.33 10.10 0.50
N GLN A 571 22.30 9.89 -0.30
CA GLN A 571 22.35 9.14 -1.54
C GLN A 571 21.41 9.78 -2.57
N GLU A 572 21.83 9.86 -3.81
CA GLU A 572 21.04 10.34 -4.94
C GLU A 572 20.90 9.21 -5.97
N THR A 573 19.70 9.04 -6.52
CA THR A 573 19.46 8.05 -7.58
C THR A 573 20.28 8.43 -8.80
N GLN A 574 21.11 7.50 -9.26
CA GLN A 574 21.98 7.72 -10.41
C GLN A 574 21.24 7.41 -11.71
N LEU A 575 21.52 8.20 -12.74
CA LEU A 575 21.03 7.93 -14.09
C LEU A 575 21.57 6.58 -14.58
N GLU A 576 20.69 5.65 -14.89
CA GLU A 576 21.05 4.31 -15.35
C GLU A 576 20.48 4.06 -16.75
N VAL A 577 21.35 3.79 -17.71
CA VAL A 577 20.97 3.38 -19.06
C VAL A 577 20.79 1.86 -19.08
N MET A 578 19.54 1.42 -19.32
CA MET A 578 19.20 0.00 -19.35
C MET A 578 19.44 -0.65 -20.71
N ASP A 579 19.14 0.08 -21.79
CA ASP A 579 19.32 -0.38 -23.17
C ASP A 579 19.51 0.79 -24.12
N VAL A 580 20.15 0.51 -25.26
CA VAL A 580 20.29 1.45 -26.37
C VAL A 580 19.99 0.75 -27.69
N ILE A 581 19.15 1.38 -28.50
CA ILE A 581 19.01 1.09 -29.91
C ILE A 581 19.71 2.22 -30.66
N GLU A 582 20.85 1.93 -31.29
CA GLU A 582 21.56 2.91 -32.09
C GLU A 582 20.70 3.36 -33.29
N ASP A 583 20.49 4.67 -33.44
CA ASP A 583 19.75 5.23 -34.58
C ASP A 583 20.68 5.26 -35.81
N ARG A 584 20.62 4.23 -36.63
CA ARG A 584 21.50 4.05 -37.80
C ARG A 584 21.03 4.80 -39.04
N GLY A 585 20.17 5.77 -38.88
CA GLY A 585 19.65 6.54 -39.98
C GLY A 585 18.50 7.46 -39.57
N ASP A 586 17.37 7.26 -40.19
CA ASP A 586 16.14 8.03 -39.95
C ASP A 586 15.04 7.21 -39.25
N THR A 587 15.41 6.13 -38.54
CA THR A 587 14.48 5.18 -37.91
C THR A 587 13.52 5.90 -36.98
N PHE A 588 14.06 6.58 -35.97
CA PHE A 588 13.22 7.29 -34.99
C PHE A 588 12.52 8.51 -35.60
N ASP A 589 13.12 9.22 -36.57
CA ASP A 589 12.49 10.34 -37.24
C ASP A 589 11.21 9.92 -38.01
N LEU A 590 11.26 8.78 -38.70
CA LEU A 590 10.10 8.24 -39.43
C LEU A 590 8.99 7.78 -38.48
N VAL A 591 9.36 7.13 -37.40
CA VAL A 591 8.41 6.67 -36.37
C VAL A 591 7.77 7.87 -35.67
N GLN A 592 8.54 8.87 -35.28
CA GLN A 592 8.04 10.11 -34.70
C GLN A 592 7.11 10.86 -35.63
N GLN A 593 7.47 11.01 -36.91
CA GLN A 593 6.60 11.64 -37.91
C GLN A 593 5.23 10.91 -38.03
N GLY A 594 5.27 9.58 -38.03
CA GLY A 594 4.05 8.77 -38.02
C GLY A 594 3.21 9.00 -36.75
N MET A 595 3.83 9.05 -35.58
CA MET A 595 3.16 9.29 -34.30
C MET A 595 2.63 10.73 -34.15
N MET A 596 3.36 11.74 -34.66
CA MET A 596 2.85 13.12 -34.77
C MET A 596 1.60 13.17 -35.69
N GLY A 597 1.65 12.40 -36.79
CA GLY A 597 0.49 12.26 -37.69
C GLY A 597 -0.74 11.67 -36.98
N VAL A 598 -0.58 10.76 -36.00
CA VAL A 598 -1.71 10.27 -35.18
C VAL A 598 -2.30 11.40 -34.36
N ALA A 599 -1.47 12.17 -33.62
CA ALA A 599 -1.95 13.27 -32.78
C ALA A 599 -2.78 14.28 -33.56
N GLN A 600 -2.40 14.57 -34.81
CA GLN A 600 -3.17 15.46 -35.71
C GLN A 600 -4.58 14.93 -36.07
N THR A 601 -4.85 13.65 -35.84
CA THR A 601 -6.20 13.07 -36.05
C THR A 601 -7.10 13.15 -34.80
N ILE A 602 -6.55 13.59 -33.67
CA ILE A 602 -7.25 13.67 -32.38
C ILE A 602 -7.49 15.17 -32.07
N PRO A 603 -8.75 15.64 -32.02
CA PRO A 603 -9.04 17.08 -31.93
C PRO A 603 -8.33 17.79 -30.78
N ALA A 604 -8.31 17.19 -29.56
CA ALA A 604 -7.66 17.78 -28.41
C ALA A 604 -6.13 17.94 -28.56
N LEU A 605 -5.48 17.05 -29.31
CA LEU A 605 -4.04 17.08 -29.54
C LEU A 605 -3.65 17.87 -30.79
N ALA A 606 -4.51 17.87 -31.81
CA ALA A 606 -4.28 18.62 -33.07
C ALA A 606 -4.24 20.13 -32.87
N SER A 607 -4.98 20.65 -31.91
CA SER A 607 -5.02 22.06 -31.52
C SER A 607 -4.11 22.44 -30.35
N TYR A 608 -3.35 21.45 -29.83
CA TYR A 608 -2.50 21.68 -28.66
C TYR A 608 -1.30 22.60 -29.02
N PRO A 609 -0.88 23.54 -28.13
CA PRO A 609 0.17 24.51 -28.44
C PRO A 609 1.54 23.90 -28.74
N TYR A 610 1.81 22.71 -28.26
CA TYR A 610 3.07 21.98 -28.47
C TYR A 610 2.86 20.76 -29.36
N THR A 611 3.89 20.37 -30.08
CA THR A 611 3.85 19.16 -30.92
C THR A 611 3.88 17.91 -30.05
N ILE A 612 2.83 17.11 -30.14
CA ILE A 612 2.71 15.83 -29.42
C ILE A 612 2.84 14.68 -30.43
N ALA A 613 3.59 13.65 -30.06
CA ALA A 613 3.61 12.37 -30.74
C ALA A 613 2.83 11.35 -29.90
N CYS A 614 1.92 10.60 -30.53
CA CYS A 614 1.14 9.59 -29.82
C CYS A 614 0.85 8.37 -30.70
N LYS A 615 0.44 7.27 -30.07
CA LYS A 615 -0.13 6.10 -30.73
C LYS A 615 -1.29 5.55 -29.95
N THR A 616 -2.42 5.40 -30.60
CA THR A 616 -3.65 4.83 -30.03
C THR A 616 -3.70 3.33 -30.22
N GLY A 617 -4.28 2.62 -29.26
CA GLY A 617 -4.64 1.21 -29.32
C GLY A 617 -6.09 0.99 -28.90
N SER A 618 -6.70 -0.02 -29.51
CA SER A 618 -8.05 -0.49 -29.17
C SER A 618 -8.03 -2.02 -29.29
N PRO A 619 -7.33 -2.70 -28.36
CA PRO A 619 -7.14 -4.15 -28.41
C PRO A 619 -8.48 -4.86 -28.21
N GLN A 620 -8.71 -5.89 -29.02
CA GLN A 620 -9.85 -6.76 -28.81
C GLN A 620 -9.60 -7.66 -27.60
N ARG A 621 -10.61 -7.81 -26.74
CA ARG A 621 -10.60 -8.81 -25.68
C ARG A 621 -11.05 -10.17 -26.22
N SER A 622 -10.53 -11.28 -25.66
CA SER A 622 -10.94 -12.62 -26.09
C SER A 622 -12.40 -12.89 -25.75
N GLU A 623 -13.11 -13.65 -26.61
CA GLU A 623 -14.53 -13.99 -26.41
C GLU A 623 -14.81 -14.73 -25.10
N SER A 624 -13.83 -15.46 -24.55
CA SER A 624 -13.95 -16.18 -23.28
C SER A 624 -14.17 -15.28 -22.06
N TYR A 625 -13.83 -14.00 -22.15
CA TYR A 625 -14.07 -13.02 -21.08
C TYR A 625 -15.53 -12.53 -21.04
N TYR A 626 -16.33 -12.89 -22.04
CA TYR A 626 -17.71 -12.41 -22.24
C TYR A 626 -18.75 -13.53 -22.35
N ALA A 627 -18.46 -14.73 -21.85
CA ALA A 627 -19.42 -15.82 -21.80
C ALA A 627 -20.71 -15.35 -21.08
N GLY A 628 -21.78 -15.17 -21.85
CA GLY A 628 -23.08 -14.66 -21.37
C GLY A 628 -23.45 -13.23 -21.80
N SER A 629 -22.57 -12.47 -22.48
CA SER A 629 -22.87 -11.14 -22.99
C SER A 629 -23.35 -11.18 -24.45
N THR A 630 -24.56 -10.69 -24.72
CA THR A 630 -25.08 -10.47 -26.08
C THR A 630 -24.40 -9.30 -26.81
N ARG A 631 -23.42 -8.62 -26.18
CA ARG A 631 -22.72 -7.44 -26.71
C ARG A 631 -21.32 -7.82 -27.17
N LYS A 632 -21.15 -7.88 -28.49
CA LYS A 632 -19.87 -8.06 -29.14
C LYS A 632 -18.98 -6.82 -28.91
N HIS A 633 -17.73 -7.05 -28.43
CA HIS A 633 -16.57 -6.15 -28.51
C HIS A 633 -16.52 -4.95 -27.53
N TYR A 634 -16.23 -5.24 -26.27
CA TYR A 634 -15.65 -4.22 -25.40
C TYR A 634 -14.14 -4.25 -25.51
N THR A 635 -13.53 -3.12 -25.90
CA THR A 635 -12.08 -2.95 -25.99
C THR A 635 -11.58 -2.01 -24.91
N ASN A 636 -10.35 -2.18 -24.48
CA ASN A 636 -9.68 -1.17 -23.65
C ASN A 636 -9.26 -0.01 -24.56
N ALA A 637 -9.30 1.22 -24.06
CA ALA A 637 -8.64 2.35 -24.70
C ALA A 637 -7.20 2.42 -24.20
N THR A 638 -6.22 2.28 -25.10
CA THR A 638 -4.80 2.39 -24.75
C THR A 638 -4.16 3.50 -25.56
N MET A 639 -3.22 4.23 -24.95
CA MET A 639 -2.44 5.25 -25.65
C MET A 639 -1.03 5.35 -25.06
N ILE A 640 -0.06 5.57 -25.94
CA ILE A 640 1.25 6.12 -25.60
C ILE A 640 1.36 7.52 -26.20
N ALA A 641 1.96 8.44 -25.45
CA ALA A 641 2.20 9.79 -25.94
C ALA A 641 3.50 10.34 -25.34
N TYR A 642 4.12 11.30 -26.01
CA TYR A 642 5.21 12.08 -25.46
C TYR A 642 5.28 13.46 -26.14
N GLY A 643 5.92 14.40 -25.49
CA GLY A 643 6.11 15.74 -26.02
C GLY A 643 6.80 16.71 -25.05
N PRO A 644 7.04 17.96 -25.52
CA PRO A 644 7.02 18.40 -26.93
C PRO A 644 8.02 17.60 -27.77
N VAL A 645 7.70 17.33 -29.06
CA VAL A 645 8.59 16.46 -29.89
C VAL A 645 9.96 17.05 -30.10
N GLU A 646 10.04 18.37 -30.16
CA GLU A 646 11.28 19.13 -30.41
C GLU A 646 12.27 19.07 -29.22
N ASP A 647 11.73 19.00 -28.01
CA ASP A 647 12.49 18.81 -26.75
C ASP A 647 11.64 17.98 -25.79
N PRO A 648 11.64 16.65 -25.92
CA PRO A 648 10.77 15.78 -25.16
C PRO A 648 11.00 15.93 -23.64
N ARG A 649 9.92 16.18 -22.90
CA ARG A 649 9.90 16.36 -21.46
C ARG A 649 9.22 15.20 -20.78
N ILE A 650 8.00 14.87 -21.18
CA ILE A 650 7.24 13.82 -20.55
C ILE A 650 6.80 12.74 -21.55
N ALA A 651 6.76 11.51 -21.06
CA ALA A 651 6.23 10.34 -21.76
C ALA A 651 5.09 9.73 -20.95
N ILE A 652 4.02 9.31 -21.61
CA ILE A 652 2.76 8.93 -20.99
C ILE A 652 2.35 7.53 -21.50
N GLY A 653 1.98 6.65 -20.58
CA GLY A 653 1.32 5.38 -20.85
C GLY A 653 -0.06 5.34 -20.23
N ILE A 654 -1.11 5.08 -21.02
CA ILE A 654 -2.51 5.12 -20.60
C ILE A 654 -3.21 3.82 -20.93
N VAL A 655 -4.01 3.34 -19.98
CA VAL A 655 -5.01 2.29 -20.18
C VAL A 655 -6.31 2.70 -19.51
N VAL A 656 -7.42 2.71 -20.25
CA VAL A 656 -8.78 2.80 -19.69
C VAL A 656 -9.52 1.52 -20.03
N GLU A 657 -9.90 0.80 -18.98
CA GLU A 657 -10.64 -0.45 -19.12
C GLU A 657 -12.03 -0.17 -19.70
N TYR A 658 -12.46 -0.98 -20.68
CA TYR A 658 -13.72 -0.80 -21.40
C TYR A 658 -13.89 0.58 -22.09
N GLY A 659 -12.79 1.32 -22.25
CA GLY A 659 -12.81 2.68 -22.83
C GLY A 659 -13.08 2.73 -24.33
N GLY A 660 -13.07 1.58 -25.03
CA GLY A 660 -13.35 1.49 -26.47
C GLY A 660 -12.16 1.94 -27.32
N ALA A 661 -12.26 3.08 -27.99
CA ALA A 661 -11.20 3.57 -28.87
C ALA A 661 -10.13 4.37 -28.11
N GLY A 662 -8.85 4.05 -28.33
CA GLY A 662 -7.74 4.77 -27.68
C GLY A 662 -7.76 6.29 -27.92
N ALA A 663 -8.28 6.77 -29.04
CA ALA A 663 -8.40 8.21 -29.29
C ALA A 663 -9.27 8.97 -28.28
N ARG A 664 -10.12 8.28 -27.51
CA ARG A 664 -10.96 8.86 -26.45
C ARG A 664 -10.16 9.35 -25.25
N THR A 665 -8.91 8.89 -25.10
CA THR A 665 -7.99 9.38 -24.06
C THR A 665 -7.17 10.59 -24.50
N GLY A 666 -7.47 11.18 -25.67
CA GLY A 666 -6.73 12.34 -26.17
C GLY A 666 -6.88 13.59 -25.29
N GLN A 667 -8.07 13.83 -24.73
CA GLN A 667 -8.28 14.92 -23.79
C GLN A 667 -7.48 14.72 -22.50
N LEU A 668 -7.41 13.48 -21.99
CA LEU A 668 -6.59 13.13 -20.82
C LEU A 668 -5.10 13.47 -21.07
N VAL A 669 -4.58 13.19 -22.27
CA VAL A 669 -3.20 13.58 -22.62
C VAL A 669 -3.03 15.09 -22.57
N ALA A 670 -3.96 15.86 -23.15
CA ALA A 670 -3.91 17.33 -23.13
C ALA A 670 -3.96 17.87 -21.69
N ASP A 671 -4.89 17.37 -20.87
CA ASP A 671 -5.04 17.76 -19.46
C ASP A 671 -3.74 17.46 -18.64
N ILE A 672 -3.06 16.35 -18.92
CA ILE A 672 -1.77 16.00 -18.28
C ILE A 672 -0.67 16.99 -18.70
N PHE A 673 -0.58 17.35 -19.99
CA PHE A 673 0.40 18.33 -20.43
C PHE A 673 0.12 19.72 -19.84
N ASP A 674 -1.16 20.13 -19.77
CA ASP A 674 -1.56 21.38 -19.11
C ASP A 674 -1.14 21.42 -17.66
N ALA A 675 -1.41 20.34 -16.90
CA ALA A 675 -0.99 20.21 -15.52
C ALA A 675 0.56 20.22 -15.36
N TYR A 676 1.28 19.53 -16.26
CA TYR A 676 2.74 19.52 -16.25
C TYR A 676 3.33 20.92 -16.46
N PHE A 677 2.87 21.65 -17.47
CA PHE A 677 3.37 22.99 -17.71
C PHE A 677 2.93 24.01 -16.65
N ALA A 678 1.71 23.84 -16.10
CA ALA A 678 1.27 24.64 -14.95
C ALA A 678 2.15 24.41 -13.71
N MET A 679 2.53 23.14 -13.43
CA MET A 679 3.49 22.81 -12.37
C MET A 679 4.85 23.47 -12.62
N GLN A 680 5.41 23.35 -13.83
CA GLN A 680 6.70 23.95 -14.18
C GLN A 680 6.70 25.48 -14.05
N ASN A 681 5.57 26.12 -14.27
CA ASN A 681 5.39 27.56 -14.17
C ASN A 681 4.97 28.04 -12.77
N GLY A 682 4.79 27.12 -11.79
CA GLY A 682 4.32 27.42 -10.45
C GLY A 682 2.88 27.95 -10.38
N THR A 683 2.05 27.58 -11.35
CA THR A 683 0.64 28.02 -11.47
C THR A 683 -0.35 26.86 -11.32
N LEU A 684 0.13 25.65 -11.05
CA LEU A 684 -0.73 24.49 -10.85
C LEU A 684 -1.58 24.71 -9.59
N THR A 685 -2.89 24.63 -9.74
CA THR A 685 -3.85 24.57 -8.65
C THR A 685 -4.62 23.27 -8.75
N VAL A 686 -4.77 22.57 -7.66
CA VAL A 686 -5.54 21.33 -7.60
C VAL A 686 -6.67 21.54 -6.60
N ASP A 687 -7.90 21.29 -7.05
CA ASP A 687 -9.05 21.33 -6.16
C ASP A 687 -8.91 20.18 -5.13
N GLU A 688 -8.94 20.51 -3.86
CA GLU A 688 -9.08 19.47 -2.84
C GLU A 688 -10.44 18.81 -3.03
N PRO A 689 -10.53 17.46 -2.97
CA PRO A 689 -11.83 16.82 -3.00
C PRO A 689 -12.66 17.38 -1.84
N GLU A 690 -13.87 17.87 -2.13
CA GLU A 690 -14.83 18.20 -1.08
C GLU A 690 -14.87 17.01 -0.13
N THR A 691 -14.45 17.19 1.10
CA THR A 691 -14.60 16.19 2.15
C THR A 691 -16.10 15.91 2.23
N ALA A 692 -16.51 14.73 1.80
CA ALA A 692 -17.89 14.29 1.92
C ALA A 692 -18.24 14.34 3.42
N ASP A 693 -19.10 15.28 3.78
CA ASP A 693 -19.65 15.40 5.12
C ASP A 693 -20.37 14.06 5.45
N PRO A 694 -20.02 13.33 6.49
CA PRO A 694 -20.60 12.02 6.78
C PRO A 694 -22.06 12.05 7.23
N ALA A 695 -22.74 13.18 7.11
CA ALA A 695 -24.12 13.34 7.51
C ALA A 695 -24.97 13.78 6.33
N VAL A 696 -25.32 12.93 5.38
CA VAL A 696 -26.61 12.84 4.68
C VAL A 696 -26.59 11.62 3.74
N ALA A 697 -26.85 10.44 4.26
CA ALA A 697 -27.39 9.34 3.48
C ALA A 697 -28.80 9.05 4.01
N ASP A 698 -29.77 9.74 3.45
CA ASP A 698 -31.19 9.41 3.65
C ASP A 698 -31.64 8.51 2.49
N PRO A 699 -31.99 7.25 2.70
CA PRO A 699 -32.44 6.38 1.63
C PRO A 699 -33.92 6.67 1.34
N LYS A 700 -34.19 7.52 0.38
CA LYS A 700 -35.53 7.56 -0.22
C LYS A 700 -35.69 6.42 -1.22
N THR A 701 -36.30 5.35 -0.74
CA THR A 701 -37.03 4.38 -1.54
C THR A 701 -38.11 5.07 -2.36
N GLU A 702 -37.94 5.18 -3.67
CA GLU A 702 -39.07 5.34 -4.56
C GLU A 702 -39.43 3.96 -5.16
N ALA A 703 -40.56 3.46 -4.70
CA ALA A 703 -41.24 2.36 -5.32
C ALA A 703 -41.81 2.83 -6.67
N VAL A 704 -41.47 2.12 -7.73
CA VAL A 704 -42.25 2.19 -8.98
C VAL A 704 -43.04 0.89 -9.12
N ASP A 705 -44.35 1.09 -9.01
CA ASP A 705 -45.36 0.11 -9.28
C ASP A 705 -45.45 -0.24 -10.79
N GLY A 706 -45.74 -1.49 -11.04
CA GLY A 706 -46.82 -1.93 -11.93
C GLY A 706 -46.44 -2.33 -13.37
N ASP A 707 -46.46 -3.46 -13.75
CA ASP A 707 -47.49 -4.30 -14.36
C ASP A 707 -46.97 -5.28 -15.41
N ALA A 708 -47.21 -6.50 -15.12
CA ALA A 708 -47.66 -7.66 -15.90
C ALA A 708 -47.28 -7.83 -17.39
N ALA A 709 -46.62 -8.93 -17.72
CA ALA A 709 -47.24 -10.04 -18.47
C ALA A 709 -46.32 -11.26 -18.55
N ALA A 710 -46.89 -12.38 -18.22
CA ALA A 710 -46.33 -13.74 -18.32
C ALA A 710 -46.02 -14.14 -19.75
N ASP A 711 -45.01 -14.97 -19.96
CA ASP A 711 -45.14 -16.19 -20.76
C ASP A 711 -44.12 -17.26 -20.33
N GLU A 712 -44.61 -18.43 -20.08
CA GLU A 712 -43.90 -19.67 -19.73
C GLU A 712 -43.19 -20.25 -20.97
N THR A 713 -42.02 -20.86 -20.79
CA THR A 713 -41.74 -22.26 -21.11
C THR A 713 -40.27 -22.62 -20.83
N ASP A 714 -40.08 -23.45 -19.82
CA ASP A 714 -39.38 -24.73 -19.72
C ASP A 714 -38.19 -25.00 -20.66
N THR A 715 -36.99 -25.25 -20.10
CA THR A 715 -36.30 -26.56 -20.11
C THR A 715 -34.93 -26.46 -19.42
N ALA A 716 -34.69 -27.53 -18.64
CA ALA A 716 -33.50 -27.86 -17.86
C ALA A 716 -32.18 -28.02 -18.68
N GLY A 717 -31.04 -27.78 -18.03
CA GLY A 717 -29.81 -28.40 -18.48
C GLY A 717 -28.50 -27.79 -17.95
N GLU A 718 -27.92 -28.47 -16.99
CA GLU A 718 -26.48 -28.65 -16.74
C GLU A 718 -25.63 -27.46 -16.26
N THR A 719 -25.33 -27.53 -14.99
CA THR A 719 -24.25 -26.80 -14.32
C THR A 719 -22.86 -27.37 -14.67
N ALA A 720 -21.98 -26.55 -15.21
CA ALA A 720 -20.54 -26.81 -15.27
C ALA A 720 -19.80 -25.94 -14.25
N PRO A 721 -18.75 -26.46 -13.58
CA PRO A 721 -18.10 -25.78 -12.46
C PRO A 721 -17.20 -24.64 -12.91
N ALA A 722 -17.09 -23.62 -12.07
CA ALA A 722 -16.20 -22.48 -12.24
C ALA A 722 -14.72 -22.94 -12.18
N PRO A 723 -13.82 -22.32 -12.96
CA PRO A 723 -12.39 -22.58 -12.82
C PRO A 723 -11.82 -21.83 -11.62
N GLU A 724 -11.01 -22.55 -10.83
CA GLU A 724 -10.19 -22.04 -9.73
C GLU A 724 -9.28 -20.89 -10.18
N PRO A 725 -9.05 -19.90 -9.31
CA PRO A 725 -8.05 -18.87 -9.58
C PRO A 725 -6.63 -19.46 -9.46
N ALA A 726 -5.83 -19.26 -10.50
CA ALA A 726 -4.43 -19.64 -10.50
C ALA A 726 -3.67 -18.96 -9.36
N ALA A 727 -3.00 -19.80 -8.54
CA ALA A 727 -2.13 -19.36 -7.47
C ALA A 727 -1.01 -18.46 -8.01
N ALA A 728 -0.80 -17.33 -7.34
CA ALA A 728 0.36 -16.47 -7.56
C ALA A 728 1.64 -17.22 -7.14
N PRO A 729 2.73 -17.16 -7.91
CA PRO A 729 3.99 -17.71 -7.45
C PRO A 729 4.55 -16.87 -6.31
N ALA A 730 4.93 -17.56 -5.24
CA ALA A 730 5.71 -16.99 -4.16
C ALA A 730 7.12 -16.61 -4.65
N ALA A 731 7.53 -15.38 -4.43
CA ALA A 731 8.91 -14.95 -4.16
C ALA A 731 8.88 -13.54 -3.57
#